data_d07bf9aa8a950e2818ba9472fff597b0
#
_entry.id   d07bf9aa8a950e2818ba9472fff597b0
#
_cell.length_a   1.000
_cell.length_b   1.000
_cell.length_c   1.000
_cell.angle_alpha   90.00
_cell.angle_beta   90.00
_cell.angle_gamma   90.00
#
_symmetry.space_group_name_H-M   'P 1'
#
loop_
_entity.id
_entity.type
_entity.pdbx_description
1 polymer ?
#
loop_
_entity_poly.entity_id
_entity_poly.type
_entity_poly.pdbx_seq_one_letter_code
_entity_poly.pdbx_strand_id
1 'polypeptide(L)'
;MFQRVLVSAAACVLLATPADATVFGTVRGVVHDPSHRPVSGATVTLHAAASDYARSTTSDVTGKFDVPAVPAGRYIITASLVGFEPVSQAIEVTSGAAPVVHLPLGLGAQKEAVTVTAQTEPVNAEAAGATTMLDRRQIENTPGADLSNSLAMITSFIPGAYMVHDQLHVRGGHQVTWAIDGVPIPNTNIASNVGPQIDPKDIDYLEVSRGGYSAEYGDRAYAVLDVVPRTGFERNNEGELVATAGSFWQTNDQLSFGSHTANLAYFASVNGNRSDYGLETPGPDILHDRAWGTGGFASLIWNATPADQLRLVTSLRRDDYQIPNDPEQEAAGMDDVERERDAALTFTWAHTISPWLIATVSPFLHWNRAAYDGGPKDVPVSATQDLDSLWAGGQATLAAVARGHDAKAGLYAWAQRDDEHVQLLANDGSGLSVAQRLNSTGHLQAAFAEDQWKALPWLTLTGGVRATWFSGGVRESAVDPRAGVAIRIPRINWLLRGFWGQYYQAPPLSTVSGPLLDLAVSQGLGLLPLDGERDQEAQFGIGIPLHGWVVEADRFQIRARNYFDHNAIGNSNLFFPITIQAARIYGEEVTVRSPRLLNRGQVHLAYSRQHAEGAGAITGGLTDFTPPDTGWFILDHDQRNTLSTGFETVLDKHTVVSADVEYGSGFADGDAPVQAHLPGHTVVNVTVGRSFGENWNVSLTALNLANRRFLLDNSETFGGTHYADPRQIYVQVRYRFHY
;
A
#
# COMPACT_ATOMS: atom_id res chain seq x y z
N MET A 1 26.47 -10.00 21.63
CA MET A 1 25.14 -9.37 21.70
C MET A 1 24.17 -10.03 20.72
N PHE A 2 24.57 -10.30 19.50
CA PHE A 2 23.81 -11.05 18.46
C PHE A 2 23.23 -12.40 18.95
N GLN A 3 24.01 -13.19 19.70
CA GLN A 3 23.50 -14.45 20.26
C GLN A 3 22.36 -14.28 21.29
N ARG A 4 22.31 -13.17 22.03
CA ARG A 4 21.23 -12.93 23.00
C ARG A 4 19.92 -12.46 22.33
N VAL A 5 20.01 -11.71 21.22
CA VAL A 5 18.82 -11.30 20.44
C VAL A 5 18.24 -12.50 19.69
N LEU A 6 19.08 -13.32 19.08
CA LEU A 6 18.65 -14.57 18.44
C LEU A 6 18.06 -15.59 19.43
N VAL A 7 18.63 -15.68 20.62
CA VAL A 7 18.12 -16.56 21.69
C VAL A 7 16.81 -16.01 22.28
N SER A 8 16.64 -14.69 22.38
CA SER A 8 15.38 -14.10 22.83
C SER A 8 14.28 -14.23 21.75
N ALA A 9 14.60 -14.03 20.47
CA ALA A 9 13.67 -14.27 19.37
C ALA A 9 13.32 -15.77 19.25
N ALA A 10 14.32 -16.66 19.37
CA ALA A 10 14.10 -18.11 19.40
C ALA A 10 13.35 -18.58 20.65
N ALA A 11 13.56 -17.93 21.81
CA ALA A 11 12.81 -18.24 23.04
C ALA A 11 11.36 -17.75 22.99
N CYS A 12 11.07 -16.61 22.32
CA CYS A 12 9.70 -16.20 22.04
C CYS A 12 8.96 -17.17 21.09
N VAL A 13 9.67 -17.71 20.10
CA VAL A 13 9.12 -18.73 19.19
C VAL A 13 8.88 -20.08 19.89
N LEU A 14 9.66 -20.42 20.92
CA LEU A 14 9.54 -21.68 21.64
C LEU A 14 8.52 -21.68 22.79
N LEU A 15 8.04 -20.50 23.21
CA LEU A 15 7.02 -20.36 24.28
C LEU A 15 5.63 -19.99 23.75
N ALA A 16 5.50 -19.72 22.46
CA ALA A 16 4.19 -19.49 21.84
C ALA A 16 3.52 -20.85 21.58
N THR A 17 2.49 -21.16 22.33
CA THR A 17 1.44 -22.04 21.81
C THR A 17 0.93 -21.45 20.49
N PRO A 18 0.72 -22.23 19.42
CA PRO A 18 0.50 -21.73 18.06
C PRO A 18 -0.71 -20.79 17.99
N ALA A 19 -0.47 -19.57 17.54
CA ALA A 19 -1.46 -18.56 17.22
C ALA A 19 -1.00 -17.79 15.97
N ASP A 20 -1.86 -17.41 15.01
CA ASP A 20 -1.52 -17.34 13.58
C ASP A 20 -2.22 -16.24 12.76
N ALA A 21 -1.54 -15.63 11.77
CA ALA A 21 -2.03 -14.56 10.88
C ALA A 21 -2.42 -15.03 9.47
N THR A 22 -3.32 -14.33 8.79
CA THR A 22 -3.71 -14.71 7.44
C THR A 22 -3.83 -13.53 6.47
N VAL A 23 -3.10 -13.62 5.38
CA VAL A 23 -3.40 -13.00 4.08
C VAL A 23 -4.36 -13.86 3.28
N PHE A 24 -4.81 -14.93 3.87
CA PHE A 24 -5.65 -15.93 3.23
C PHE A 24 -7.09 -15.73 3.68
N GLY A 25 -8.00 -15.66 2.72
CA GLY A 25 -9.43 -15.78 2.98
C GLY A 25 -9.83 -17.26 3.08
N THR A 26 -11.02 -17.52 3.62
CA THR A 26 -11.67 -18.82 3.51
C THR A 26 -12.87 -18.70 2.58
N VAL A 27 -12.83 -19.33 1.42
CA VAL A 27 -13.99 -19.39 0.52
C VAL A 27 -14.90 -20.52 0.97
N ARG A 28 -16.15 -20.18 1.26
CA ARG A 28 -17.15 -21.15 1.71
C ARG A 28 -18.45 -20.99 0.94
N GLY A 29 -19.28 -22.02 0.97
CA GLY A 29 -20.55 -21.92 0.28
C GLY A 29 -21.39 -23.19 0.38
N VAL A 30 -22.43 -23.19 -0.43
CA VAL A 30 -23.38 -24.30 -0.52
C VAL A 30 -23.58 -24.69 -1.98
N VAL A 31 -23.44 -25.98 -2.27
CA VAL A 31 -23.83 -26.57 -3.54
C VAL A 31 -25.25 -27.10 -3.39
N HIS A 32 -26.15 -26.70 -4.26
CA HIS A 32 -27.55 -27.12 -4.24
C HIS A 32 -28.09 -27.37 -5.65
N ASP A 33 -29.20 -28.11 -5.75
CA ASP A 33 -29.95 -28.28 -7.00
C ASP A 33 -30.86 -27.06 -7.28
N PRO A 34 -31.53 -26.99 -8.44
CA PRO A 34 -32.44 -25.88 -8.77
C PRO A 34 -33.61 -25.72 -7.79
N SER A 35 -33.92 -26.74 -7.00
CA SER A 35 -34.95 -26.72 -5.96
C SER A 35 -34.39 -26.37 -4.58
N HIS A 36 -33.17 -25.84 -4.52
CA HIS A 36 -32.43 -25.50 -3.30
C HIS A 36 -32.17 -26.67 -2.35
N ARG A 37 -32.21 -27.91 -2.84
CA ARG A 37 -31.82 -29.07 -2.02
C ARG A 37 -30.32 -29.22 -2.05
N PRO A 38 -29.69 -29.49 -0.89
CA PRO A 38 -28.22 -29.61 -0.81
C PRO A 38 -27.74 -30.78 -1.65
N VAL A 39 -26.63 -30.60 -2.36
CA VAL A 39 -25.98 -31.62 -3.17
C VAL A 39 -24.67 -32.02 -2.47
N SER A 40 -24.61 -33.27 -2.02
CA SER A 40 -23.43 -33.83 -1.36
C SER A 40 -22.46 -34.46 -2.35
N GLY A 41 -21.16 -34.43 -2.04
CA GLY A 41 -20.10 -35.06 -2.84
C GLY A 41 -19.76 -34.34 -4.14
N ALA A 42 -20.27 -33.14 -4.38
CA ALA A 42 -19.86 -32.32 -5.51
C ALA A 42 -18.41 -31.88 -5.33
N THR A 43 -17.60 -32.03 -6.38
CA THR A 43 -16.24 -31.48 -6.42
C THR A 43 -16.34 -29.98 -6.65
N VAL A 44 -15.78 -29.21 -5.72
CA VAL A 44 -15.68 -27.75 -5.82
C VAL A 44 -14.21 -27.40 -6.04
N THR A 45 -13.91 -26.76 -7.17
CA THR A 45 -12.55 -26.33 -7.52
C THR A 45 -12.52 -24.82 -7.58
N LEU A 46 -11.57 -24.22 -6.88
CA LEU A 46 -11.23 -22.83 -6.93
C LEU A 46 -9.96 -22.66 -7.77
N HIS A 47 -10.02 -21.89 -8.84
CA HIS A 47 -8.92 -21.65 -9.75
C HIS A 47 -8.64 -20.14 -9.85
N ALA A 48 -7.38 -19.72 -9.72
CA ALA A 48 -7.04 -18.32 -9.86
C ALA A 48 -7.30 -17.82 -11.29
N ALA A 49 -7.84 -16.61 -11.43
CA ALA A 49 -8.23 -16.08 -12.73
C ALA A 49 -7.04 -15.76 -13.64
N ALA A 50 -5.86 -15.53 -13.06
CA ALA A 50 -4.66 -15.10 -13.75
C ALA A 50 -3.47 -16.06 -13.61
N SER A 51 -3.66 -17.22 -12.97
CA SER A 51 -2.59 -18.19 -12.75
C SER A 51 -3.12 -19.62 -12.67
N ASP A 52 -2.23 -20.61 -12.68
CA ASP A 52 -2.58 -22.02 -12.54
C ASP A 52 -2.76 -22.46 -11.05
N TYR A 53 -2.77 -21.50 -10.12
CA TYR A 53 -3.08 -21.82 -8.74
C TYR A 53 -4.50 -22.34 -8.63
N ALA A 54 -4.65 -23.55 -8.06
CA ALA A 54 -5.94 -24.19 -7.86
C ALA A 54 -6.02 -24.89 -6.51
N ARG A 55 -7.21 -24.91 -5.93
CA ARG A 55 -7.56 -25.67 -4.73
C ARG A 55 -8.88 -26.39 -4.97
N SER A 56 -9.02 -27.61 -4.42
CA SER A 56 -10.25 -28.39 -4.55
C SER A 56 -10.71 -28.92 -3.21
N THR A 57 -12.01 -28.99 -3.03
CA THR A 57 -12.69 -29.59 -1.88
C THR A 57 -13.94 -30.34 -2.36
N THR A 58 -14.66 -31.00 -1.46
CA THR A 58 -15.94 -31.66 -1.77
C THR A 58 -17.03 -31.14 -0.84
N SER A 59 -18.26 -30.99 -1.35
CA SER A 59 -19.41 -30.63 -0.52
C SER A 59 -19.79 -31.78 0.43
N ASP A 60 -20.17 -31.41 1.65
CA ASP A 60 -20.63 -32.30 2.69
C ASP A 60 -22.10 -32.78 2.48
N VAL A 61 -22.64 -33.56 3.41
CA VAL A 61 -24.02 -34.06 3.37
C VAL A 61 -25.08 -32.95 3.41
N THR A 62 -24.72 -31.75 3.82
CA THR A 62 -25.57 -30.53 3.82
C THR A 62 -25.30 -29.62 2.63
N GLY A 63 -24.51 -30.07 1.65
CA GLY A 63 -24.10 -29.33 0.48
C GLY A 63 -23.05 -28.25 0.76
N LYS A 64 -22.57 -28.11 1.99
CA LYS A 64 -21.58 -27.10 2.36
C LYS A 64 -20.20 -27.50 1.95
N PHE A 65 -19.39 -26.50 1.61
CA PHE A 65 -17.96 -26.65 1.36
C PHE A 65 -17.18 -25.47 1.97
N ASP A 66 -15.92 -25.74 2.32
CA ASP A 66 -14.95 -24.76 2.75
C ASP A 66 -13.65 -24.97 1.98
N VAL A 67 -13.05 -23.89 1.48
CA VAL A 67 -11.71 -23.85 0.90
C VAL A 67 -10.89 -22.89 1.75
N PRO A 68 -10.15 -23.38 2.73
CA PRO A 68 -9.33 -22.54 3.60
C PRO A 68 -8.02 -22.12 2.94
N ALA A 69 -7.36 -21.11 3.50
CA ALA A 69 -6.05 -20.62 3.09
C ALA A 69 -5.98 -20.27 1.58
N VAL A 70 -6.97 -19.51 1.11
CA VAL A 70 -7.01 -18.98 -0.25
C VAL A 70 -6.33 -17.62 -0.24
N PRO A 71 -5.24 -17.41 -0.99
CA PRO A 71 -4.61 -16.10 -1.12
C PRO A 71 -5.58 -15.02 -1.60
N ALA A 72 -5.36 -13.76 -1.22
CA ALA A 72 -6.12 -12.65 -1.79
C ALA A 72 -5.95 -12.62 -3.32
N GLY A 73 -7.04 -12.39 -4.06
CA GLY A 73 -7.01 -12.42 -5.52
C GLY A 73 -8.36 -12.69 -6.15
N ARG A 74 -8.36 -12.78 -7.48
CA ARG A 74 -9.56 -13.13 -8.28
C ARG A 74 -9.53 -14.58 -8.68
N TYR A 75 -10.65 -15.26 -8.49
CA TYR A 75 -10.80 -16.71 -8.72
C TYR A 75 -12.05 -17.03 -9.51
N ILE A 76 -12.01 -18.19 -10.17
CA ILE A 76 -13.19 -18.87 -10.72
C ILE A 76 -13.44 -20.10 -9.85
N ILE A 77 -14.58 -20.14 -9.20
CA ILE A 77 -15.02 -21.32 -8.45
C ILE A 77 -15.98 -22.15 -9.31
N THR A 78 -15.72 -23.45 -9.40
CA THR A 78 -16.50 -24.39 -10.22
C THR A 78 -16.98 -25.53 -9.35
N ALA A 79 -18.28 -25.82 -9.37
CA ALA A 79 -18.83 -27.05 -8.80
C ALA A 79 -19.23 -28.03 -9.88
N SER A 80 -18.92 -29.31 -9.69
CA SER A 80 -19.27 -30.41 -10.61
C SER A 80 -19.63 -31.70 -9.87
N LEU A 81 -20.62 -32.39 -10.37
CA LEU A 81 -21.01 -33.73 -9.90
C LEU A 81 -21.56 -34.53 -11.09
N VAL A 82 -21.26 -35.81 -11.14
CA VAL A 82 -21.80 -36.72 -12.19
C VAL A 82 -23.32 -36.71 -12.16
N GLY A 83 -23.94 -36.40 -13.32
CA GLY A 83 -25.40 -36.29 -13.47
C GLY A 83 -25.95 -34.87 -13.33
N PHE A 84 -25.06 -33.89 -13.08
CA PHE A 84 -25.43 -32.46 -13.02
C PHE A 84 -24.63 -31.65 -14.05
N GLU A 85 -25.18 -30.53 -14.48
CA GLU A 85 -24.46 -29.56 -15.28
C GLU A 85 -23.52 -28.74 -14.38
N PRO A 86 -22.20 -28.66 -14.70
CA PRO A 86 -21.26 -27.90 -13.89
C PRO A 86 -21.63 -26.40 -13.87
N VAL A 87 -21.41 -25.75 -12.73
CA VAL A 87 -21.60 -24.30 -12.56
C VAL A 87 -20.27 -23.65 -12.23
N SER A 88 -20.00 -22.50 -12.82
CA SER A 88 -18.81 -21.68 -12.52
C SER A 88 -19.21 -20.25 -12.22
N GLN A 89 -18.53 -19.66 -11.22
CA GLN A 89 -18.74 -18.28 -10.78
C GLN A 89 -17.41 -17.61 -10.52
N ALA A 90 -17.26 -16.33 -10.93
CA ALA A 90 -16.11 -15.53 -10.55
C ALA A 90 -16.31 -14.96 -9.14
N ILE A 91 -15.25 -15.00 -8.34
CA ILE A 91 -15.22 -14.45 -6.99
C ILE A 91 -13.94 -13.65 -6.77
N GLU A 92 -13.99 -12.70 -5.85
CA GLU A 92 -12.83 -11.94 -5.37
C GLU A 92 -12.62 -12.28 -3.89
N VAL A 93 -11.41 -12.66 -3.54
CA VAL A 93 -10.99 -12.96 -2.16
C VAL A 93 -10.09 -11.82 -1.71
N THR A 94 -10.52 -11.09 -0.69
CA THR A 94 -9.73 -10.04 -0.04
C THR A 94 -9.25 -10.51 1.32
N SER A 95 -8.24 -9.84 1.87
CA SER A 95 -7.78 -10.13 3.22
C SER A 95 -8.92 -9.91 4.22
N GLY A 96 -9.09 -10.86 5.13
CA GLY A 96 -10.18 -10.79 6.12
C GLY A 96 -11.61 -10.97 5.58
N ALA A 97 -11.79 -11.37 4.33
CA ALA A 97 -13.10 -11.74 3.81
C ALA A 97 -13.28 -13.25 3.75
N ALA A 98 -14.50 -13.70 4.09
CA ALA A 98 -14.91 -15.08 3.90
C ALA A 98 -16.12 -15.13 2.97
N PRO A 99 -15.94 -14.95 1.65
CA PRO A 99 -17.05 -14.93 0.71
C PRO A 99 -17.86 -16.22 0.78
N VAL A 100 -19.19 -16.08 0.89
CA VAL A 100 -20.14 -17.20 0.88
C VAL A 100 -20.74 -17.32 -0.50
N VAL A 101 -20.50 -18.45 -1.16
CA VAL A 101 -20.89 -18.68 -2.54
C VAL A 101 -22.04 -19.68 -2.62
N HIS A 102 -23.03 -19.42 -3.43
CA HIS A 102 -24.12 -20.35 -3.76
C HIS A 102 -23.92 -20.88 -5.16
N LEU A 103 -23.76 -22.23 -5.27
CA LEU A 103 -23.48 -22.90 -6.54
C LEU A 103 -24.66 -23.81 -6.92
N PRO A 104 -25.62 -23.32 -7.73
CA PRO A 104 -26.77 -24.09 -8.17
C PRO A 104 -26.37 -25.02 -9.34
N LEU A 105 -26.26 -26.32 -9.10
CA LEU A 105 -26.03 -27.33 -10.13
C LEU A 105 -27.31 -27.59 -10.93
N GLY A 106 -27.28 -27.37 -12.25
CA GLY A 106 -28.37 -27.71 -13.14
C GLY A 106 -28.57 -29.23 -13.30
N LEU A 107 -29.83 -29.68 -13.53
CA LEU A 107 -30.10 -31.05 -13.93
C LEU A 107 -29.97 -31.14 -15.47
N GLY A 108 -29.01 -31.89 -15.99
CA GLY A 108 -28.84 -32.00 -17.44
C GLY A 108 -27.84 -33.06 -17.87
N ALA A 109 -28.02 -33.59 -19.07
CA ALA A 109 -27.06 -34.48 -19.72
C ALA A 109 -25.80 -33.70 -20.11
N GLN A 110 -24.62 -34.25 -19.83
CA GLN A 110 -23.30 -33.68 -20.12
C GLN A 110 -23.24 -32.99 -21.48
N LYS A 111 -23.20 -31.67 -21.44
CA LYS A 111 -22.62 -30.85 -22.50
C LYS A 111 -21.38 -30.20 -21.88
N GLU A 112 -20.23 -30.33 -22.55
CA GLU A 112 -18.99 -29.66 -22.19
C GLU A 112 -19.06 -28.12 -22.43
N ALA A 113 -20.03 -27.46 -21.85
CA ALA A 113 -20.16 -26.02 -21.91
C ALA A 113 -20.15 -25.50 -20.47
N VAL A 114 -18.99 -25.07 -20.00
CA VAL A 114 -18.86 -24.31 -18.76
C VAL A 114 -19.47 -22.92 -19.02
N THR A 115 -20.67 -22.70 -18.50
CA THR A 115 -21.28 -21.35 -18.52
C THR A 115 -20.67 -20.58 -17.36
N VAL A 116 -19.68 -19.73 -17.65
CA VAL A 116 -19.16 -18.76 -16.68
C VAL A 116 -20.21 -17.68 -16.50
N THR A 117 -21.03 -17.78 -15.47
CA THR A 117 -21.87 -16.67 -15.02
C THR A 117 -21.00 -15.72 -14.24
N ALA A 118 -20.51 -14.66 -14.90
CA ALA A 118 -19.79 -13.59 -14.25
C ALA A 118 -20.75 -12.78 -13.36
N GLN A 119 -21.11 -13.32 -12.21
CA GLN A 119 -21.64 -12.55 -11.10
C GLN A 119 -20.48 -12.30 -10.12
N THR A 120 -19.66 -11.33 -10.47
CA THR A 120 -18.79 -10.71 -9.47
C THR A 120 -19.71 -10.04 -8.45
N GLU A 121 -19.65 -10.41 -7.18
CA GLU A 121 -20.17 -9.54 -6.13
C GLU A 121 -19.20 -8.35 -6.08
N PRO A 122 -19.56 -7.20 -6.61
CA PRO A 122 -18.62 -6.14 -6.88
C PRO A 122 -18.28 -5.31 -5.64
N VAL A 123 -18.93 -5.56 -4.52
CA VAL A 123 -18.74 -4.90 -3.24
C VAL A 123 -18.58 -5.97 -2.18
N ASN A 124 -17.52 -5.90 -1.37
CA ASN A 124 -17.37 -6.79 -0.24
C ASN A 124 -18.51 -6.55 0.76
N ALA A 125 -19.50 -7.44 0.74
CA ALA A 125 -20.75 -7.30 1.49
C ALA A 125 -20.56 -7.46 3.01
N GLU A 126 -19.38 -7.83 3.46
CA GLU A 126 -19.08 -8.12 4.87
C GLU A 126 -18.09 -7.11 5.46
N ALA A 127 -17.39 -6.32 4.63
CA ALA A 127 -16.43 -5.33 5.11
C ALA A 127 -17.12 -4.08 5.67
N ALA A 128 -16.68 -3.65 6.84
CA ALA A 128 -17.14 -2.39 7.46
C ALA A 128 -16.43 -1.15 6.89
N GLY A 129 -15.27 -1.33 6.24
CA GLY A 129 -14.46 -0.28 5.61
C GLY A 129 -14.46 -0.35 4.09
N ALA A 130 -13.89 0.67 3.46
CA ALA A 130 -13.70 0.74 2.02
C ALA A 130 -12.39 0.09 1.60
N THR A 131 -12.46 -0.96 0.78
CA THR A 131 -11.30 -1.68 0.26
C THR A 131 -11.32 -1.67 -1.26
N THR A 132 -10.19 -1.37 -1.88
CA THR A 132 -9.99 -1.42 -3.33
C THR A 132 -8.90 -2.42 -3.65
N MET A 133 -9.17 -3.38 -4.53
CA MET A 133 -8.17 -4.32 -5.03
C MET A 133 -7.80 -3.96 -6.47
N LEU A 134 -6.49 -3.81 -6.71
CA LEU A 134 -5.90 -3.57 -8.02
C LEU A 134 -5.19 -4.83 -8.48
N ASP A 135 -5.56 -5.34 -9.62
CA ASP A 135 -4.92 -6.54 -10.19
C ASP A 135 -3.74 -6.18 -11.09
N ARG A 136 -2.95 -7.18 -11.42
CA ARG A 136 -1.79 -7.09 -12.30
C ARG A 136 -2.11 -6.36 -13.61
N ARG A 137 -3.25 -6.64 -14.23
CA ARG A 137 -3.65 -6.02 -15.49
C ARG A 137 -3.92 -4.52 -15.32
N GLN A 138 -4.54 -4.11 -14.22
CA GLN A 138 -4.77 -2.70 -13.92
C GLN A 138 -3.43 -1.97 -13.71
N ILE A 139 -2.46 -2.61 -13.00
CA ILE A 139 -1.12 -2.06 -12.83
C ILE A 139 -0.42 -1.90 -14.19
N GLU A 140 -0.43 -2.93 -15.04
CA GLU A 140 0.24 -2.90 -16.36
C GLU A 140 -0.38 -1.92 -17.36
N ASN A 141 -1.69 -1.69 -17.29
CA ASN A 141 -2.42 -0.86 -18.24
C ASN A 141 -2.61 0.59 -17.78
N THR A 142 -2.40 0.90 -16.50
CA THR A 142 -2.42 2.28 -16.01
C THR A 142 -1.17 3.02 -16.49
N PRO A 143 -1.31 4.17 -17.17
CA PRO A 143 -0.15 4.89 -17.67
C PRO A 143 0.86 5.21 -16.57
N GLY A 144 2.09 4.79 -16.74
CA GLY A 144 3.18 5.04 -15.79
C GLY A 144 3.23 4.13 -14.57
N ALA A 145 2.21 3.33 -14.30
CA ALA A 145 2.11 2.59 -13.04
C ALA A 145 3.12 1.43 -12.90
N ASP A 146 3.68 0.94 -13.97
CA ASP A 146 4.69 -0.12 -13.96
C ASP A 146 6.15 0.38 -14.01
N LEU A 147 6.36 1.69 -13.93
CA LEU A 147 7.70 2.25 -13.71
C LEU A 147 8.16 1.96 -12.28
N SER A 148 9.46 1.75 -12.09
CA SER A 148 10.04 1.59 -10.75
C SER A 148 9.75 2.83 -9.90
N ASN A 149 9.43 2.62 -8.63
CA ASN A 149 9.02 3.64 -7.66
C ASN A 149 7.72 4.39 -8.00
N SER A 150 6.98 3.97 -9.03
CA SER A 150 5.70 4.60 -9.38
C SER A 150 4.57 4.15 -8.45
N LEU A 151 3.75 5.09 -8.02
CA LEU A 151 2.52 4.88 -7.28
C LEU A 151 1.26 5.28 -8.07
N ALA A 152 1.40 5.46 -9.40
CA ALA A 152 0.30 5.88 -10.28
C ALA A 152 -0.91 4.92 -10.22
N MET A 153 -0.69 3.61 -9.94
CA MET A 153 -1.80 2.69 -9.70
C MET A 153 -2.62 3.06 -8.45
N ILE A 154 -2.02 3.72 -7.46
CA ILE A 154 -2.73 4.15 -6.26
C ILE A 154 -3.46 5.45 -6.55
N THR A 155 -2.79 6.48 -7.06
CA THR A 155 -3.39 7.79 -7.31
C THR A 155 -4.50 7.74 -8.36
N SER A 156 -4.44 6.81 -9.32
CA SER A 156 -5.48 6.63 -10.34
C SER A 156 -6.77 5.98 -9.81
N PHE A 157 -6.70 5.10 -8.81
CA PHE A 157 -7.87 4.30 -8.38
C PHE A 157 -8.36 4.61 -6.97
N ILE A 158 -7.52 5.23 -6.14
CA ILE A 158 -7.84 5.47 -4.73
C ILE A 158 -8.26 6.92 -4.53
N PRO A 159 -9.51 7.19 -4.14
CA PRO A 159 -9.93 8.56 -3.87
C PRO A 159 -9.15 9.14 -2.69
N GLY A 160 -8.76 10.41 -2.83
CA GLY A 160 -7.97 11.12 -1.82
C GLY A 160 -6.51 10.68 -1.74
N ALA A 161 -6.03 9.88 -2.69
CA ALA A 161 -4.62 9.58 -2.86
C ALA A 161 -3.97 10.57 -3.85
N TYR A 162 -2.84 11.12 -3.50
CA TYR A 162 -2.05 12.04 -4.33
C TYR A 162 -0.59 12.03 -3.93
N MET A 163 0.27 12.51 -4.84
CA MET A 163 1.70 12.67 -4.59
C MET A 163 1.99 14.15 -4.36
N VAL A 164 2.81 14.45 -3.38
CA VAL A 164 3.43 15.74 -3.13
C VAL A 164 4.70 15.53 -2.31
N HIS A 165 5.77 16.27 -2.57
CA HIS A 165 7.10 16.09 -1.97
C HIS A 165 7.65 14.67 -2.21
N ASP A 166 7.40 14.12 -3.40
CA ASP A 166 7.73 12.74 -3.72
C ASP A 166 7.15 11.68 -2.75
N GLN A 167 6.10 12.02 -2.00
CA GLN A 167 5.47 11.15 -1.01
C GLN A 167 3.99 10.90 -1.29
N LEU A 168 3.54 9.69 -0.96
CA LEU A 168 2.14 9.30 -1.05
C LEU A 168 1.35 9.83 0.16
N HIS A 169 0.28 10.55 -0.13
CA HIS A 169 -0.72 10.94 0.83
C HIS A 169 -2.04 10.23 0.57
N VAL A 170 -2.68 9.77 1.62
CA VAL A 170 -4.04 9.23 1.56
C VAL A 170 -4.87 9.90 2.64
N ARG A 171 -6.00 10.50 2.26
CA ARG A 171 -6.86 11.24 3.20
C ARG A 171 -6.09 12.33 3.98
N GLY A 172 -5.13 13.00 3.33
CA GLY A 172 -4.33 14.07 3.94
C GLY A 172 -3.26 13.62 4.94
N GLY A 173 -3.04 12.32 5.10
CA GLY A 173 -1.97 11.79 5.96
C GLY A 173 -0.84 11.16 5.17
N HIS A 174 0.40 11.33 5.61
CA HIS A 174 1.58 10.74 4.98
C HIS A 174 1.89 9.33 5.49
N GLN A 175 1.33 8.93 6.61
CA GLN A 175 1.72 7.72 7.30
C GLN A 175 0.77 6.57 6.94
N VAL A 176 1.11 5.81 5.91
CA VAL A 176 0.38 4.61 5.49
C VAL A 176 1.08 3.35 5.97
N THR A 177 0.32 2.30 6.27
CA THR A 177 0.87 0.98 6.58
C THR A 177 1.12 0.23 5.28
N TRP A 178 2.36 -0.14 5.03
CA TRP A 178 2.70 -1.10 4.00
C TRP A 178 2.74 -2.51 4.60
N ALA A 179 2.17 -3.47 3.89
CA ALA A 179 2.22 -4.88 4.24
C ALA A 179 2.64 -5.71 3.01
N ILE A 180 3.31 -6.82 3.27
CA ILE A 180 3.59 -7.86 2.26
C ILE A 180 2.86 -9.10 2.70
N ASP A 181 1.92 -9.57 1.88
CA ASP A 181 1.07 -10.73 2.22
C ASP A 181 0.42 -10.55 3.61
N GLY A 182 -0.10 -9.36 3.93
CA GLY A 182 -0.76 -9.00 5.18
C GLY A 182 0.16 -8.79 6.38
N VAL A 183 1.45 -8.96 6.22
CA VAL A 183 2.43 -8.73 7.30
C VAL A 183 2.90 -7.28 7.23
N PRO A 184 2.57 -6.42 8.21
CA PRO A 184 3.04 -5.05 8.22
C PRO A 184 4.56 -5.00 8.29
N ILE A 185 5.17 -4.23 7.40
CA ILE A 185 6.61 -4.04 7.33
C ILE A 185 6.93 -2.62 7.78
N PRO A 186 7.60 -2.44 8.91
CA PRO A 186 8.01 -1.12 9.37
C PRO A 186 9.00 -0.48 8.39
N ASN A 187 8.88 0.83 8.19
CA ASN A 187 9.75 1.58 7.31
C ASN A 187 9.96 3.00 7.87
N THR A 188 11.19 3.50 7.85
CA THR A 188 11.52 4.89 8.18
C THR A 188 11.91 5.70 6.96
N ASN A 189 12.00 5.06 5.80
CA ASN A 189 12.45 5.73 4.61
C ASN A 189 11.38 6.63 4.01
N ILE A 190 11.77 7.80 3.56
CA ILE A 190 10.90 8.89 3.15
C ILE A 190 11.06 9.24 1.67
N ALA A 191 12.21 9.03 1.06
CA ALA A 191 12.45 9.49 -0.30
C ALA A 191 11.90 8.52 -1.36
N SER A 192 11.80 7.25 -1.06
CA SER A 192 11.17 6.29 -1.96
C SER A 192 9.83 5.82 -1.43
N ASN A 193 8.80 6.10 -2.17
CA ASN A 193 7.42 5.99 -1.72
C ASN A 193 6.82 4.58 -1.80
N VAL A 194 7.53 3.62 -2.33
CA VAL A 194 7.14 2.21 -2.29
C VAL A 194 7.82 1.57 -1.08
N GLY A 195 7.26 1.82 0.08
CA GLY A 195 7.84 1.29 1.30
C GLY A 195 7.70 -0.17 1.45
N PRO A 196 8.29 -1.12 1.39
CA PRO A 196 9.42 -1.98 1.29
C PRO A 196 10.00 -2.14 -0.13
N GLN A 197 10.09 -1.11 -0.91
CA GLN A 197 10.86 -1.02 -2.16
C GLN A 197 10.62 -2.18 -3.17
N ILE A 198 9.37 -2.58 -3.36
CA ILE A 198 8.99 -3.60 -4.35
C ILE A 198 8.69 -2.90 -5.67
N ASP A 199 9.37 -3.33 -6.74
CA ASP A 199 9.06 -2.85 -8.10
C ASP A 199 7.60 -3.19 -8.46
N PRO A 200 6.80 -2.25 -9.00
CA PRO A 200 5.41 -2.52 -9.38
C PRO A 200 5.26 -3.70 -10.35
N LYS A 201 6.28 -4.01 -11.15
CA LYS A 201 6.30 -5.18 -12.04
C LYS A 201 6.34 -6.52 -11.28
N ASP A 202 6.69 -6.52 -9.99
CA ASP A 202 6.73 -7.70 -9.13
C ASP A 202 5.46 -7.87 -8.27
N ILE A 203 4.50 -6.95 -8.40
CA ILE A 203 3.21 -6.98 -7.70
C ILE A 203 2.18 -7.74 -8.56
N ASP A 204 1.46 -8.69 -7.95
CA ASP A 204 0.32 -9.38 -8.57
C ASP A 204 -0.99 -8.67 -8.24
N TYR A 205 -1.19 -8.34 -6.97
CA TYR A 205 -2.32 -7.57 -6.47
C TYR A 205 -1.84 -6.53 -5.47
N LEU A 206 -2.52 -5.39 -5.46
CA LEU A 206 -2.42 -4.40 -4.39
C LEU A 206 -3.81 -4.21 -3.78
N GLU A 207 -3.95 -4.52 -2.50
CA GLU A 207 -5.15 -4.25 -1.74
C GLU A 207 -4.96 -2.95 -0.94
N VAL A 208 -5.84 -1.99 -1.13
CA VAL A 208 -5.83 -0.70 -0.43
C VAL A 208 -7.08 -0.57 0.42
N SER A 209 -6.89 -0.62 1.73
CA SER A 209 -7.95 -0.38 2.71
C SER A 209 -7.87 1.05 3.24
N ARG A 210 -9.00 1.76 3.22
CA ARG A 210 -9.14 3.14 3.68
C ARG A 210 -10.15 3.19 4.81
N GLY A 211 -9.63 3.19 6.05
CA GLY A 211 -10.44 3.06 7.24
C GLY A 211 -11.10 1.69 7.41
N GLY A 212 -11.60 1.43 8.59
CA GLY A 212 -12.26 0.17 8.90
C GLY A 212 -11.37 -1.06 8.85
N TYR A 213 -10.06 -0.90 8.97
CA TYR A 213 -9.13 -2.02 8.92
C TYR A 213 -9.19 -2.89 10.16
N SER A 214 -8.87 -4.17 9.95
CA SER A 214 -8.78 -5.17 11.00
C SER A 214 -7.88 -4.75 12.16
N ALA A 215 -8.15 -5.27 13.36
CA ALA A 215 -7.34 -5.04 14.55
C ALA A 215 -5.90 -5.57 14.43
N GLU A 216 -5.60 -6.39 13.44
CA GLU A 216 -4.24 -6.83 13.13
C GLU A 216 -3.32 -5.69 12.68
N TYR A 217 -3.86 -4.61 12.08
CA TYR A 217 -3.13 -3.42 11.66
C TYR A 217 -3.21 -2.32 12.72
N GLY A 218 -2.19 -1.50 12.87
CA GLY A 218 -2.22 -0.48 13.89
C GLY A 218 -1.00 0.39 14.10
N ASP A 219 0.03 0.26 13.27
CA ASP A 219 1.24 1.05 13.44
C ASP A 219 1.17 2.39 12.69
N ARG A 220 0.23 2.55 11.77
CA ARG A 220 -0.03 3.76 10.98
C ARG A 220 -1.51 3.81 10.60
N ALA A 221 -2.07 5.01 10.44
CA ALA A 221 -3.50 5.20 10.53
C ALA A 221 -4.22 5.43 9.19
N TYR A 222 -3.62 6.07 8.19
CA TYR A 222 -4.40 6.67 7.09
C TYR A 222 -4.82 5.71 5.98
N ALA A 223 -4.02 4.69 5.72
CA ALA A 223 -4.37 3.56 4.84
C ALA A 223 -3.52 2.34 5.16
N VAL A 224 -4.03 1.17 4.76
CA VAL A 224 -3.27 -0.09 4.70
C VAL A 224 -3.15 -0.49 3.25
N LEU A 225 -1.90 -0.62 2.77
CA LEU A 225 -1.53 -1.04 1.44
C LEU A 225 -0.89 -2.42 1.54
N ASP A 226 -1.66 -3.45 1.22
CA ASP A 226 -1.17 -4.83 1.25
C ASP A 226 -0.73 -5.26 -0.15
N VAL A 227 0.56 -5.45 -0.29
CA VAL A 227 1.20 -5.92 -1.52
C VAL A 227 1.16 -7.44 -1.54
N VAL A 228 0.45 -8.01 -2.51
CA VAL A 228 0.50 -9.44 -2.83
C VAL A 228 1.49 -9.63 -3.98
N PRO A 229 2.69 -10.12 -3.71
CA PRO A 229 3.72 -10.26 -4.73
C PRO A 229 3.43 -11.38 -5.72
N ARG A 230 4.03 -11.27 -6.90
CA ARG A 230 3.98 -12.31 -7.93
C ARG A 230 4.51 -13.64 -7.41
N THR A 231 3.90 -14.69 -7.92
CA THR A 231 4.27 -16.07 -7.63
C THR A 231 4.64 -16.81 -8.92
N GLY A 232 5.25 -17.95 -8.87
CA GLY A 232 5.52 -18.73 -10.07
C GLY A 232 4.30 -19.44 -10.66
N PHE A 233 3.15 -19.45 -9.97
CA PHE A 233 1.95 -20.15 -10.45
C PHE A 233 1.35 -19.56 -11.74
N GLU A 234 1.67 -18.31 -12.06
CA GLU A 234 1.27 -17.65 -13.31
C GLU A 234 2.16 -18.00 -14.49
N ARG A 235 3.24 -18.76 -14.28
CA ARG A 235 4.27 -19.06 -15.29
C ARG A 235 4.61 -20.54 -15.34
N ASN A 236 4.92 -21.01 -16.54
CA ASN A 236 5.35 -22.37 -16.78
C ASN A 236 6.68 -22.39 -17.55
N ASN A 237 7.81 -22.38 -16.83
CA ASN A 237 9.16 -22.21 -17.40
C ASN A 237 9.22 -20.99 -18.33
N GLU A 238 8.71 -19.87 -17.86
CA GLU A 238 8.57 -18.64 -18.64
C GLU A 238 9.42 -17.51 -18.08
N GLY A 239 10.17 -16.86 -18.96
CA GLY A 239 10.89 -15.62 -18.69
C GLY A 239 10.25 -14.45 -19.41
N GLU A 240 10.44 -13.26 -18.86
CA GLU A 240 10.01 -12.00 -19.45
C GLU A 240 11.11 -10.95 -19.35
N LEU A 241 11.43 -10.33 -20.48
CA LEU A 241 12.28 -9.15 -20.56
C LEU A 241 11.39 -7.94 -20.82
N VAL A 242 11.50 -6.92 -19.98
CA VAL A 242 10.91 -5.60 -20.16
C VAL A 242 12.06 -4.62 -20.40
N ALA A 243 11.97 -3.81 -21.45
CA ALA A 243 12.94 -2.76 -21.75
C ALA A 243 12.18 -1.48 -22.10
N THR A 244 12.60 -0.35 -21.51
CA THR A 244 11.96 0.96 -21.65
C THR A 244 12.99 1.99 -22.09
N ALA A 245 12.59 2.90 -23.00
CA ALA A 245 13.39 4.05 -23.39
C ALA A 245 12.49 5.26 -23.63
N GLY A 246 12.89 6.43 -23.12
CA GLY A 246 12.04 7.61 -23.20
C GLY A 246 12.73 8.94 -22.97
N SER A 247 11.89 9.95 -22.69
CA SER A 247 12.30 11.31 -22.32
C SER A 247 13.28 11.27 -21.16
N PHE A 248 14.13 12.28 -21.04
CA PHE A 248 15.13 12.40 -19.95
C PHE A 248 16.09 11.21 -19.88
N TRP A 249 16.40 10.58 -21.03
CA TRP A 249 17.21 9.36 -21.08
C TRP A 249 16.69 8.25 -20.14
N GLN A 250 15.39 8.24 -19.92
CA GLN A 250 14.73 7.27 -19.05
C GLN A 250 14.90 5.86 -19.61
N THR A 251 15.31 4.95 -18.72
CA THR A 251 15.20 3.50 -18.89
C THR A 251 14.51 2.90 -17.67
N ASN A 252 13.81 1.80 -17.88
CA ASN A 252 13.16 1.05 -16.80
C ASN A 252 13.04 -0.41 -17.25
N ASP A 253 14.02 -1.21 -16.89
CA ASP A 253 14.25 -2.52 -17.44
C ASP A 253 14.08 -3.60 -16.37
N GLN A 254 13.53 -4.76 -16.76
CA GLN A 254 13.40 -5.90 -15.86
C GLN A 254 13.59 -7.21 -16.63
N LEU A 255 14.32 -8.14 -16.05
CA LEU A 255 14.36 -9.54 -16.46
C LEU A 255 13.77 -10.40 -15.35
N SER A 256 12.76 -11.20 -15.66
CA SER A 256 12.09 -12.05 -14.66
C SER A 256 11.90 -13.47 -15.17
N PHE A 257 11.89 -14.42 -14.23
CA PHE A 257 11.72 -15.85 -14.47
C PHE A 257 10.72 -16.42 -13.48
N GLY A 258 9.95 -17.40 -13.91
CA GLY A 258 9.02 -18.11 -13.03
C GLY A 258 8.61 -19.46 -13.58
N SER A 259 8.35 -20.38 -12.67
CA SER A 259 7.79 -21.69 -12.98
C SER A 259 7.15 -22.31 -11.76
N HIS A 260 6.39 -23.37 -11.98
CA HIS A 260 5.77 -24.11 -10.91
C HIS A 260 5.61 -25.61 -11.21
N THR A 261 5.41 -26.34 -10.15
CA THR A 261 4.85 -27.70 -10.13
C THR A 261 3.53 -27.65 -9.34
N ALA A 262 2.89 -28.78 -9.14
CA ALA A 262 1.68 -28.83 -8.30
C ALA A 262 1.91 -28.30 -6.87
N ASN A 263 3.12 -28.41 -6.33
CA ASN A 263 3.41 -28.12 -4.92
C ASN A 263 4.44 -26.99 -4.73
N LEU A 264 5.17 -26.59 -5.76
CA LEU A 264 6.24 -25.61 -5.64
C LEU A 264 6.10 -24.59 -6.75
N ALA A 265 6.16 -23.31 -6.40
CA ALA A 265 6.21 -22.22 -7.36
C ALA A 265 7.31 -21.25 -6.98
N TYR A 266 8.02 -20.70 -7.96
CA TYR A 266 9.00 -19.66 -7.76
C TYR A 266 8.86 -18.56 -8.81
N PHE A 267 9.15 -17.35 -8.39
CA PHE A 267 9.29 -16.20 -9.25
C PHE A 267 10.53 -15.41 -8.80
N ALA A 268 11.31 -14.90 -9.74
CA ALA A 268 12.47 -14.06 -9.45
C ALA A 268 12.64 -13.00 -10.54
N SER A 269 13.06 -11.81 -10.15
CA SER A 269 13.34 -10.70 -11.07
C SER A 269 14.60 -9.95 -10.67
N VAL A 270 15.19 -9.29 -11.65
CA VAL A 270 16.19 -8.23 -11.48
C VAL A 270 15.76 -7.04 -12.35
N ASN A 271 15.89 -5.85 -11.80
CA ASN A 271 15.48 -4.62 -12.48
C ASN A 271 16.53 -3.53 -12.38
N GLY A 272 16.44 -2.55 -13.25
CA GLY A 272 17.24 -1.35 -13.24
C GLY A 272 16.52 -0.21 -13.91
N ASN A 273 16.69 1.00 -13.38
CA ASN A 273 16.12 2.21 -13.92
C ASN A 273 17.13 3.35 -13.91
N ARG A 274 16.93 4.30 -14.79
CA ARG A 274 17.67 5.57 -14.85
C ARG A 274 16.76 6.64 -15.43
N SER A 275 16.92 7.87 -14.97
CA SER A 275 16.33 9.05 -15.58
C SER A 275 17.20 10.28 -15.27
N ASP A 276 17.20 11.29 -16.17
CA ASP A 276 17.73 12.63 -15.86
C ASP A 276 16.62 13.54 -15.28
N TYR A 277 15.48 12.95 -14.91
CA TYR A 277 14.41 13.53 -14.08
C TYR A 277 14.06 12.51 -12.98
N GLY A 278 14.40 12.80 -11.75
CA GLY A 278 14.34 11.86 -10.63
C GLY A 278 13.34 12.23 -9.55
N LEU A 279 13.28 13.49 -9.15
CA LEU A 279 12.46 14.00 -8.07
C LEU A 279 11.64 15.24 -8.53
N GLU A 280 10.66 15.63 -7.72
CA GLU A 280 9.93 16.88 -7.96
C GLU A 280 10.89 18.09 -7.88
N THR A 281 10.88 18.97 -8.88
CA THR A 281 11.85 20.06 -8.98
C THR A 281 11.39 21.32 -8.27
N PRO A 282 12.29 22.13 -7.64
CA PRO A 282 11.94 23.38 -6.99
C PRO A 282 11.55 24.50 -7.97
N GLY A 283 11.79 24.29 -9.26
CA GLY A 283 11.48 25.23 -10.33
C GLY A 283 10.94 24.54 -11.57
N PRO A 284 10.53 25.29 -12.60
CA PRO A 284 10.07 24.71 -13.86
C PRO A 284 11.19 24.04 -14.66
N ASP A 285 12.46 24.38 -14.41
CA ASP A 285 13.63 23.81 -15.06
C ASP A 285 14.10 22.57 -14.33
N ILE A 286 14.66 21.62 -15.08
CA ILE A 286 15.22 20.37 -14.54
C ILE A 286 16.74 20.55 -14.46
N LEU A 287 17.22 20.78 -13.26
CA LEU A 287 18.62 21.03 -12.98
C LEU A 287 19.10 20.09 -11.88
N HIS A 288 20.23 19.39 -12.06
CA HIS A 288 20.81 18.47 -11.10
C HIS A 288 19.80 17.42 -10.55
N ASP A 289 19.15 16.68 -11.46
CA ASP A 289 18.00 15.84 -11.10
C ASP A 289 18.09 14.41 -11.67
N ARG A 290 19.31 13.86 -11.69
CA ARG A 290 19.51 12.49 -12.17
C ARG A 290 19.21 11.49 -11.06
N ALA A 291 18.43 10.45 -11.43
CA ALA A 291 18.19 9.28 -10.60
C ALA A 291 18.61 8.00 -11.31
N TRP A 292 19.06 7.01 -10.58
CA TRP A 292 19.24 5.65 -11.06
C TRP A 292 19.05 4.64 -9.92
N GLY A 293 18.54 3.47 -10.26
CA GLY A 293 18.30 2.42 -9.30
C GLY A 293 18.50 1.03 -9.86
N THR A 294 18.72 0.07 -8.98
CA THR A 294 18.76 -1.35 -9.30
C THR A 294 18.08 -2.14 -8.20
N GLY A 295 17.41 -3.22 -8.57
CA GLY A 295 16.71 -4.06 -7.61
C GLY A 295 16.65 -5.52 -8.01
N GLY A 296 16.24 -6.32 -7.07
CA GLY A 296 15.95 -7.73 -7.27
C GLY A 296 14.84 -8.18 -6.34
N PHE A 297 14.05 -9.11 -6.81
CA PHE A 297 12.93 -9.67 -6.08
C PHE A 297 12.91 -11.19 -6.25
N ALA A 298 12.48 -11.92 -5.21
CA ALA A 298 12.19 -13.34 -5.33
C ALA A 298 11.04 -13.75 -4.40
N SER A 299 10.21 -14.65 -4.91
CA SER A 299 9.10 -15.29 -4.19
C SER A 299 9.16 -16.79 -4.41
N LEU A 300 9.00 -17.54 -3.31
CA LEU A 300 8.94 -19.00 -3.32
C LEU A 300 7.73 -19.46 -2.51
N ILE A 301 6.90 -20.31 -3.10
CA ILE A 301 5.77 -20.92 -2.40
C ILE A 301 5.95 -22.44 -2.47
N TRP A 302 5.87 -23.09 -1.32
CA TRP A 302 5.91 -24.55 -1.22
C TRP A 302 4.71 -25.07 -0.42
N ASN A 303 3.80 -25.76 -1.09
CA ASN A 303 2.73 -26.52 -0.48
C ASN A 303 3.30 -27.86 -0.01
N ALA A 304 3.95 -27.87 1.18
CA ALA A 304 4.68 -29.01 1.71
C ALA A 304 3.74 -30.20 1.98
N THR A 305 2.54 -29.92 2.47
CA THR A 305 1.45 -30.87 2.65
C THR A 305 0.12 -30.21 2.26
N PRO A 306 -1.01 -30.94 2.18
CA PRO A 306 -2.32 -30.32 2.01
C PRO A 306 -2.69 -29.33 3.13
N ALA A 307 -2.05 -29.44 4.30
CA ALA A 307 -2.27 -28.58 5.45
C ALA A 307 -1.21 -27.48 5.59
N ASP A 308 -0.03 -27.61 4.99
CA ASP A 308 1.08 -26.71 5.20
C ASP A 308 1.51 -26.01 3.93
N GLN A 309 1.53 -24.70 3.96
CA GLN A 309 2.13 -23.84 2.94
C GLN A 309 3.26 -23.02 3.56
N LEU A 310 4.41 -23.00 2.89
CA LEU A 310 5.55 -22.17 3.22
C LEU A 310 5.74 -21.15 2.11
N ARG A 311 5.91 -19.90 2.47
CA ARG A 311 6.16 -18.81 1.54
C ARG A 311 7.36 -18.00 1.97
N LEU A 312 8.23 -17.67 1.04
CA LEU A 312 9.37 -16.78 1.23
C LEU A 312 9.26 -15.65 0.21
N VAL A 313 9.38 -14.43 0.68
CA VAL A 313 9.44 -13.22 -0.16
C VAL A 313 10.68 -12.43 0.25
N THR A 314 11.43 -11.97 -0.72
CA THR A 314 12.59 -11.10 -0.49
C THR A 314 12.69 -10.06 -1.59
N SER A 315 13.06 -8.85 -1.19
CA SER A 315 13.39 -7.73 -2.09
C SER A 315 14.71 -7.11 -1.68
N LEU A 316 15.43 -6.61 -2.67
CA LEU A 316 16.67 -5.85 -2.52
C LEU A 316 16.59 -4.67 -3.47
N ARG A 317 16.91 -3.47 -2.99
CA ARG A 317 16.91 -2.29 -3.84
C ARG A 317 18.00 -1.32 -3.44
N ARG A 318 18.50 -0.59 -4.43
CA ARG A 318 19.36 0.58 -4.29
C ARG A 318 18.87 1.66 -5.24
N ASP A 319 18.70 2.87 -4.74
CA ASP A 319 18.44 4.08 -5.50
C ASP A 319 19.45 5.15 -5.12
N ASP A 320 19.87 5.94 -6.10
CA ASP A 320 20.75 7.08 -5.96
C ASP A 320 20.10 8.26 -6.68
N TYR A 321 19.93 9.39 -5.97
CA TYR A 321 19.28 10.60 -6.46
C TYR A 321 20.24 11.78 -6.38
N GLN A 322 20.23 12.65 -7.40
CA GLN A 322 20.66 14.01 -7.27
C GLN A 322 19.50 14.82 -6.70
N ILE A 323 19.76 15.76 -5.81
CA ILE A 323 18.73 16.65 -5.27
C ILE A 323 18.55 17.81 -6.26
N PRO A 324 17.33 18.05 -6.77
CA PRO A 324 17.11 19.06 -7.79
C PRO A 324 17.45 20.46 -7.32
N ASN A 325 18.17 21.20 -8.14
CA ASN A 325 18.55 22.59 -7.89
C ASN A 325 17.55 23.59 -8.48
N ASP A 326 17.40 24.73 -7.82
CA ASP A 326 16.91 25.93 -8.47
C ASP A 326 18.04 26.60 -9.29
N PRO A 327 17.77 27.63 -10.11
CA PRO A 327 18.81 28.31 -10.92
C PRO A 327 19.92 28.99 -10.11
N GLU A 328 19.66 29.41 -8.87
CA GLU A 328 20.65 30.03 -7.98
C GLU A 328 21.59 29.00 -7.39
N GLN A 329 21.01 27.88 -6.92
CA GLN A 329 21.73 26.72 -6.41
C GLN A 329 22.62 26.07 -7.49
N GLU A 330 22.10 25.93 -8.71
CA GLU A 330 22.86 25.43 -9.86
C GLU A 330 24.02 26.39 -10.22
N ALA A 331 23.78 27.68 -10.23
CA ALA A 331 24.82 28.70 -10.49
C ALA A 331 25.87 28.74 -9.37
N ALA A 332 25.51 28.44 -8.12
CA ALA A 332 26.42 28.27 -7.00
C ALA A 332 27.21 26.95 -7.12
N GLY A 333 26.70 26.00 -7.90
CA GLY A 333 27.27 24.66 -8.12
C GLY A 333 27.06 23.77 -6.93
N MET A 334 25.90 23.80 -6.32
CA MET A 334 25.44 22.80 -5.35
C MET A 334 25.37 21.42 -6.02
N ASP A 335 25.73 20.39 -5.30
CA ASP A 335 25.88 19.01 -5.84
C ASP A 335 25.43 17.97 -4.81
N ASP A 336 24.24 18.16 -4.28
CA ASP A 336 23.68 17.34 -3.23
C ASP A 336 23.15 16.04 -3.78
N VAL A 337 23.35 14.97 -3.03
CA VAL A 337 22.94 13.62 -3.44
C VAL A 337 22.35 12.83 -2.28
N GLU A 338 21.41 11.99 -2.60
CA GLU A 338 20.85 11.01 -1.67
C GLU A 338 21.02 9.59 -2.21
N ARG A 339 21.28 8.66 -1.31
CA ARG A 339 21.46 7.23 -1.61
C ARG A 339 20.63 6.40 -0.67
N GLU A 340 19.77 5.61 -1.24
CA GLU A 340 18.90 4.71 -0.50
C GLU A 340 19.25 3.26 -0.78
N ARG A 341 19.11 2.43 0.25
CA ARG A 341 19.25 0.98 0.14
C ARG A 341 18.19 0.33 1.00
N ASP A 342 17.60 -0.72 0.47
CA ASP A 342 16.54 -1.46 1.12
C ASP A 342 16.73 -2.96 0.93
N ALA A 343 16.43 -3.74 1.97
CA ALA A 343 16.43 -5.19 1.93
C ALA A 343 15.35 -5.73 2.85
N ALA A 344 14.38 -6.41 2.30
CA ALA A 344 13.31 -7.04 3.05
C ALA A 344 13.29 -8.55 2.84
N LEU A 345 12.99 -9.28 3.90
CA LEU A 345 12.80 -10.73 3.91
C LEU A 345 11.60 -11.05 4.78
N THR A 346 10.60 -11.70 4.20
CA THR A 346 9.43 -12.21 4.92
C THR A 346 9.29 -13.70 4.66
N PHE A 347 9.17 -14.47 5.73
CA PHE A 347 8.85 -15.89 5.66
C PHE A 347 7.46 -16.10 6.27
N THR A 348 6.61 -16.87 5.63
CA THR A 348 5.27 -17.19 6.13
C THR A 348 5.07 -18.70 6.11
N TRP A 349 4.70 -19.25 7.24
CA TRP A 349 4.19 -20.62 7.36
C TRP A 349 2.71 -20.58 7.70
N ALA A 350 1.86 -21.08 6.82
CA ALA A 350 0.44 -21.24 7.03
C ALA A 350 0.11 -22.70 7.22
N HIS A 351 -0.58 -23.04 8.33
CA HIS A 351 -0.98 -24.42 8.69
C HIS A 351 -2.49 -24.49 8.87
N THR A 352 -3.14 -25.33 8.11
CA THR A 352 -4.57 -25.62 8.26
C THR A 352 -4.77 -26.68 9.33
N ILE A 353 -5.06 -26.25 10.57
CA ILE A 353 -5.29 -27.16 11.73
C ILE A 353 -6.59 -27.96 11.51
N SER A 354 -7.59 -27.32 10.95
CA SER A 354 -8.87 -27.92 10.59
C SER A 354 -9.54 -27.09 9.49
N PRO A 355 -10.60 -27.56 8.83
CA PRO A 355 -11.29 -26.80 7.79
C PRO A 355 -11.80 -25.43 8.23
N TRP A 356 -11.92 -25.20 9.52
CA TRP A 356 -12.42 -23.94 10.10
C TRP A 356 -11.37 -23.17 10.90
N LEU A 357 -10.12 -23.66 11.01
CA LEU A 357 -9.07 -23.06 11.82
C LEU A 357 -7.73 -23.09 11.08
N ILE A 358 -7.18 -21.91 10.82
CA ILE A 358 -5.89 -21.73 10.18
C ILE A 358 -4.93 -21.07 11.16
N ALA A 359 -3.72 -21.52 11.08
CA ALA A 359 -2.53 -21.17 11.78
C ALA A 359 -1.51 -20.49 10.81
N THR A 360 -0.96 -19.26 11.11
CA THR A 360 0.11 -18.64 10.32
C THR A 360 1.19 -17.99 11.22
N VAL A 361 2.46 -18.13 10.87
CA VAL A 361 3.60 -17.48 11.55
C VAL A 361 4.47 -16.81 10.49
N SER A 362 4.70 -15.51 10.64
CA SER A 362 5.38 -14.71 9.64
C SER A 362 6.49 -13.85 10.25
N PRO A 363 7.67 -14.41 10.51
CA PRO A 363 8.83 -13.62 10.86
C PRO A 363 9.30 -12.78 9.66
N PHE A 364 9.83 -11.59 9.94
CA PHE A 364 10.44 -10.71 8.95
C PHE A 364 11.73 -10.09 9.44
N LEU A 365 12.55 -9.71 8.47
CA LEU A 365 13.70 -8.82 8.63
C LEU A 365 13.57 -7.71 7.60
N HIS A 366 13.76 -6.47 8.01
CA HIS A 366 13.81 -5.32 7.13
C HIS A 366 15.02 -4.46 7.52
N TRP A 367 15.84 -4.15 6.55
CA TRP A 367 16.95 -3.24 6.67
C TRP A 367 16.83 -2.15 5.63
N ASN A 368 16.98 -0.90 6.03
CA ASN A 368 17.14 0.19 5.08
C ASN A 368 18.24 1.16 5.52
N ARG A 369 18.77 1.90 4.57
CA ARG A 369 19.73 2.97 4.78
C ARG A 369 19.42 4.12 3.85
N ALA A 370 19.31 5.32 4.40
CA ALA A 370 19.24 6.57 3.68
C ALA A 370 20.45 7.41 4.03
N ALA A 371 21.16 7.89 3.02
CA ALA A 371 22.35 8.72 3.19
C ALA A 371 22.25 9.96 2.29
N TYR A 372 22.12 11.11 2.92
CA TYR A 372 22.16 12.42 2.26
C TYR A 372 23.56 13.05 2.44
N ASP A 373 24.16 13.47 1.35
CA ASP A 373 25.43 14.19 1.32
C ASP A 373 25.24 15.56 0.67
N GLY A 374 25.22 16.60 1.50
CA GLY A 374 25.27 17.99 1.06
C GLY A 374 26.66 18.46 0.71
N GLY A 375 26.77 19.43 -0.17
CA GLY A 375 28.01 19.95 -0.70
C GLY A 375 28.62 21.12 0.10
N PRO A 376 29.91 21.44 -0.08
CA PRO A 376 30.56 22.55 0.60
C PRO A 376 30.10 23.93 0.09
N LYS A 377 29.22 23.97 -0.91
CA LYS A 377 28.66 25.17 -1.50
C LYS A 377 27.26 25.51 -1.03
N ASP A 378 26.67 24.63 -0.21
CA ASP A 378 25.36 24.86 0.37
C ASP A 378 25.41 26.03 1.33
N VAL A 379 24.50 26.95 1.19
CA VAL A 379 24.43 28.18 2.01
C VAL A 379 23.00 28.29 2.56
N PRO A 380 22.85 28.56 3.84
CA PRO A 380 23.90 28.89 4.84
C PRO A 380 24.57 27.67 5.47
N VAL A 381 24.07 26.43 5.27
CA VAL A 381 24.51 25.23 5.96
C VAL A 381 24.65 24.06 4.99
N SER A 382 25.78 23.38 5.01
CA SER A 382 25.92 22.05 4.42
C SER A 382 25.48 20.99 5.43
N ALA A 383 24.61 20.09 5.01
CA ALA A 383 24.08 19.03 5.84
C ALA A 383 24.51 17.64 5.33
N THR A 384 24.80 16.72 6.22
CA THR A 384 25.02 15.31 5.90
C THR A 384 24.26 14.46 6.90
N GLN A 385 23.52 13.47 6.42
CA GLN A 385 22.85 12.47 7.24
C GLN A 385 23.13 11.07 6.69
N ASP A 386 23.37 10.12 7.58
CA ASP A 386 23.46 8.70 7.26
C ASP A 386 22.68 7.93 8.32
N LEU A 387 21.51 7.40 7.94
CA LEU A 387 20.60 6.65 8.80
C LEU A 387 20.56 5.19 8.35
N ASP A 388 21.05 4.29 9.19
CA ASP A 388 21.00 2.83 9.00
C ASP A 388 20.01 2.23 9.99
N SER A 389 18.96 1.60 9.50
CA SER A 389 17.85 1.06 10.30
C SER A 389 17.65 -0.43 10.05
N LEU A 390 17.53 -1.19 11.12
CA LEU A 390 17.25 -2.62 11.07
C LEU A 390 16.07 -2.99 11.97
N TRP A 391 15.07 -3.62 11.38
CA TRP A 391 13.96 -4.25 12.09
C TRP A 391 14.05 -5.76 11.99
N ALA A 392 13.78 -6.41 13.12
CA ALA A 392 13.57 -7.85 13.21
C ALA A 392 12.28 -8.09 13.98
N GLY A 393 11.35 -8.78 13.37
CA GLY A 393 10.03 -8.96 13.96
C GLY A 393 9.25 -10.10 13.37
N GLY A 394 7.97 -10.09 13.65
CA GLY A 394 7.04 -11.05 13.08
C GLY A 394 5.63 -10.86 13.59
N GLN A 395 4.75 -11.53 12.91
CA GLN A 395 3.33 -11.63 13.23
C GLN A 395 2.95 -13.09 13.40
N ALA A 396 2.02 -13.35 14.33
CA ALA A 396 1.45 -14.66 14.55
C ALA A 396 -0.06 -14.52 14.81
N THR A 397 -0.94 -15.28 14.09
CA THR A 397 -2.40 -15.13 14.15
C THR A 397 -3.13 -16.47 14.06
N LEU A 398 -4.22 -16.61 14.76
CA LEU A 398 -5.26 -17.64 14.60
C LEU A 398 -6.47 -17.03 13.89
N ALA A 399 -6.89 -17.64 12.80
CA ALA A 399 -8.12 -17.29 12.12
C ALA A 399 -9.09 -18.48 12.15
N ALA A 400 -10.30 -18.23 12.65
CA ALA A 400 -11.33 -19.25 12.81
C ALA A 400 -12.62 -18.81 12.12
N VAL A 401 -13.10 -19.63 11.19
CA VAL A 401 -14.36 -19.38 10.48
C VAL A 401 -15.37 -20.46 10.84
N ALA A 402 -16.34 -20.14 11.67
CA ALA A 402 -17.35 -21.11 12.09
C ALA A 402 -18.67 -20.43 12.47
N ARG A 403 -19.81 -21.05 12.12
CA ARG A 403 -21.16 -20.64 12.56
C ARG A 403 -21.51 -19.17 12.31
N GLY A 404 -20.99 -18.57 11.25
CA GLY A 404 -21.20 -17.16 10.91
C GLY A 404 -20.22 -16.19 11.57
N HIS A 405 -19.24 -16.68 12.33
CA HIS A 405 -18.13 -15.93 12.87
C HIS A 405 -16.91 -16.09 11.96
N ASP A 406 -16.18 -15.01 11.72
CA ASP A 406 -14.83 -14.98 11.18
C ASP A 406 -13.96 -14.23 12.19
N ALA A 407 -13.35 -15.01 13.07
CA ALA A 407 -12.62 -14.50 14.22
C ALA A 407 -11.11 -14.62 13.98
N LYS A 408 -10.38 -13.58 14.36
CA LYS A 408 -8.92 -13.52 14.33
C LYS A 408 -8.39 -13.10 15.70
N ALA A 409 -7.28 -13.69 16.12
CA ALA A 409 -6.53 -13.21 17.27
C ALA A 409 -5.04 -13.44 17.01
N GLY A 410 -4.18 -12.53 17.47
CA GLY A 410 -2.78 -12.67 17.19
C GLY A 410 -1.88 -11.74 17.97
N LEU A 411 -0.58 -11.87 17.65
CA LEU A 411 0.51 -11.08 18.20
C LEU A 411 1.31 -10.48 17.03
N TYR A 412 1.78 -9.26 17.22
CA TYR A 412 2.71 -8.60 16.33
C TYR A 412 3.83 -7.98 17.17
N ALA A 413 5.08 -8.14 16.77
CA ALA A 413 6.19 -7.55 17.49
C ALA A 413 7.38 -7.28 16.58
N TRP A 414 8.11 -6.22 16.87
CA TRP A 414 9.41 -5.96 16.28
C TRP A 414 10.37 -5.31 17.26
N ALA A 415 11.66 -5.49 16.99
CA ALA A 415 12.76 -4.74 17.57
C ALA A 415 13.44 -3.95 16.45
N GLN A 416 13.68 -2.66 16.69
CA GLN A 416 14.35 -1.73 15.78
C GLN A 416 15.68 -1.29 16.38
N ARG A 417 16.66 -1.12 15.52
CA ARG A 417 17.93 -0.47 15.83
C ARG A 417 18.24 0.52 14.72
N ASP A 418 18.46 1.76 15.11
CA ASP A 418 18.94 2.83 14.24
C ASP A 418 20.38 3.22 14.64
N ASP A 419 21.23 3.45 13.64
CA ASP A 419 22.54 4.10 13.76
C ASP A 419 22.50 5.32 12.83
N GLU A 420 22.40 6.51 13.41
CA GLU A 420 22.26 7.76 12.69
C GLU A 420 23.47 8.64 12.93
N HIS A 421 24.01 9.19 11.85
CA HIS A 421 25.07 10.19 11.87
C HIS A 421 24.61 11.45 11.15
N VAL A 422 24.53 12.57 11.85
CA VAL A 422 24.16 13.88 11.31
C VAL A 422 25.31 14.84 11.49
N GLN A 423 25.64 15.59 10.44
CA GLN A 423 26.60 16.68 10.47
C GLN A 423 26.03 17.92 9.80
N LEU A 424 26.15 19.06 10.48
CA LEU A 424 25.83 20.39 9.95
C LEU A 424 27.06 21.27 10.00
N LEU A 425 27.41 21.87 8.87
CA LEU A 425 28.55 22.79 8.73
C LEU A 425 28.03 24.11 8.17
N ALA A 426 28.15 25.19 8.93
CA ALA A 426 27.82 26.50 8.43
C ALA A 426 28.86 26.99 7.41
N ASN A 427 28.38 27.40 6.25
CA ASN A 427 29.18 27.97 5.17
C ASN A 427 29.04 29.49 5.07
N ASP A 428 28.36 30.14 6.02
CA ASP A 428 28.14 31.60 6.14
C ASP A 428 29.26 32.34 6.87
N GLY A 429 30.33 31.64 7.28
CA GLY A 429 31.43 32.18 8.06
C GLY A 429 31.17 32.28 9.56
N SER A 430 30.03 31.80 10.08
CA SER A 430 29.73 31.77 11.52
C SER A 430 30.64 30.80 12.28
N GLY A 431 31.22 29.82 11.58
CA GLY A 431 32.06 28.77 12.17
C GLY A 431 31.26 27.71 12.94
N LEU A 432 29.95 27.66 12.80
CA LEU A 432 29.10 26.66 13.40
C LEU A 432 29.42 25.29 12.77
N SER A 433 29.71 24.31 13.62
CA SER A 433 29.86 22.91 13.22
C SER A 433 29.23 22.03 14.26
N VAL A 434 28.28 21.22 13.84
CA VAL A 434 27.60 20.23 14.69
C VAL A 434 27.79 18.87 14.06
N ALA A 435 28.24 17.90 14.82
CA ALA A 435 28.32 16.50 14.41
C ALA A 435 27.76 15.62 15.53
N GLN A 436 26.82 14.78 15.20
CA GLN A 436 26.17 13.91 16.15
C GLN A 436 26.07 12.49 15.61
N ARG A 437 26.29 11.51 16.48
CA ARG A 437 26.02 10.11 16.22
C ARG A 437 25.06 9.57 17.27
N LEU A 438 23.96 9.02 16.81
CA LEU A 438 22.90 8.45 17.62
C LEU A 438 22.82 6.95 17.37
N ASN A 439 22.70 6.18 18.45
CA ASN A 439 22.39 4.77 18.40
C ASN A 439 21.10 4.55 19.19
N SER A 440 20.00 4.42 18.48
CA SER A 440 18.69 4.26 19.07
C SER A 440 18.22 2.82 18.96
N THR A 441 17.43 2.39 19.94
CA THR A 441 16.78 1.07 19.91
C THR A 441 15.35 1.19 20.37
N GLY A 442 14.46 0.49 19.71
CA GLY A 442 13.06 0.46 20.06
C GLY A 442 12.44 -0.93 19.91
N HIS A 443 11.32 -1.11 20.58
CA HIS A 443 10.54 -2.34 20.51
C HIS A 443 9.07 -1.99 20.49
N LEU A 444 8.34 -2.65 19.62
CA LEU A 444 6.89 -2.62 19.64
C LEU A 444 6.36 -4.04 19.83
N GLN A 445 5.37 -4.18 20.67
CA GLN A 445 4.61 -5.42 20.85
C GLN A 445 3.14 -5.08 20.79
N ALA A 446 2.35 -5.91 20.12
CA ALA A 446 0.92 -5.76 20.11
C ALA A 446 0.23 -7.12 20.17
N ALA A 447 -0.93 -7.13 20.83
CA ALA A 447 -1.85 -8.25 20.82
C ALA A 447 -3.19 -7.75 20.28
N PHE A 448 -3.83 -8.54 19.43
CA PHE A 448 -5.10 -8.15 18.84
C PHE A 448 -6.09 -9.31 18.81
N ALA A 449 -7.37 -8.97 18.79
CA ALA A 449 -8.45 -9.89 18.54
C ALA A 449 -9.59 -9.15 17.85
N GLU A 450 -10.22 -9.83 16.90
CA GLU A 450 -11.35 -9.30 16.14
C GLU A 450 -12.30 -10.44 15.77
N ASP A 451 -13.59 -10.16 15.76
CA ASP A 451 -14.60 -11.07 15.24
C ASP A 451 -15.54 -10.31 14.29
N GLN A 452 -15.72 -10.87 13.13
CA GLN A 452 -16.72 -10.45 12.15
C GLN A 452 -17.86 -11.46 12.20
N TRP A 453 -18.95 -11.09 12.84
CA TRP A 453 -20.11 -11.94 13.05
C TRP A 453 -21.23 -11.65 12.07
N LYS A 454 -21.49 -12.57 11.17
CA LYS A 454 -22.66 -12.57 10.29
C LYS A 454 -23.92 -12.97 11.08
N ALA A 455 -24.44 -12.01 11.85
CA ALA A 455 -25.57 -12.21 12.75
C ALA A 455 -26.85 -12.60 12.02
N LEU A 456 -27.02 -12.08 10.80
CA LEU A 456 -28.15 -12.39 9.89
C LEU A 456 -27.61 -12.40 8.44
N PRO A 457 -28.32 -13.02 7.48
CA PRO A 457 -27.88 -13.02 6.07
C PRO A 457 -27.65 -11.64 5.45
N TRP A 458 -28.19 -10.61 6.08
CA TRP A 458 -28.12 -9.22 5.64
C TRP A 458 -27.40 -8.31 6.64
N LEU A 459 -26.92 -8.83 7.79
CA LEU A 459 -26.29 -8.05 8.85
C LEU A 459 -24.99 -8.70 9.30
N THR A 460 -23.88 -8.01 9.13
CA THR A 460 -22.57 -8.36 9.67
C THR A 460 -22.15 -7.31 10.69
N LEU A 461 -21.69 -7.76 11.85
CA LEU A 461 -21.15 -6.95 12.94
C LEU A 461 -19.67 -7.26 13.10
N THR A 462 -18.84 -6.24 13.19
CA THR A 462 -17.40 -6.40 13.44
C THR A 462 -17.06 -5.78 14.79
N GLY A 463 -16.28 -6.47 15.60
CA GLY A 463 -15.77 -5.97 16.86
C GLY A 463 -14.35 -6.42 17.08
N GLY A 464 -13.45 -5.49 17.37
CA GLY A 464 -12.03 -5.80 17.54
C GLY A 464 -11.37 -4.90 18.58
N VAL A 465 -10.22 -5.34 19.05
CA VAL A 465 -9.34 -4.60 19.94
C VAL A 465 -7.89 -4.92 19.67
N ARG A 466 -7.06 -3.88 19.68
CA ARG A 466 -5.59 -4.01 19.65
C ARG A 466 -5.02 -3.36 20.91
N ALA A 467 -4.12 -4.05 21.58
CA ALA A 467 -3.34 -3.52 22.67
C ALA A 467 -1.88 -3.44 22.24
N THR A 468 -1.29 -2.25 22.29
CA THR A 468 0.07 -1.99 21.82
C THR A 468 0.93 -1.47 22.95
N TRP A 469 2.17 -1.91 23.02
CA TRP A 469 3.21 -1.45 23.95
C TRP A 469 4.42 -1.06 23.12
N PHE A 470 4.86 0.16 23.28
CA PHE A 470 6.05 0.71 22.65
C PHE A 470 7.09 1.10 23.68
N SER A 471 8.35 0.87 23.38
CA SER A 471 9.51 1.29 24.16
C SER A 471 10.64 1.68 23.23
N GLY A 472 11.01 2.94 23.26
CA GLY A 472 12.08 3.55 22.49
C GLY A 472 12.58 4.79 23.20
N GLY A 473 12.62 5.95 22.54
CA GLY A 473 12.88 7.25 23.18
C GLY A 473 11.86 7.57 24.26
N VAL A 474 10.63 7.09 24.09
CA VAL A 474 9.52 7.15 25.07
C VAL A 474 9.02 5.73 25.36
N ARG A 475 8.20 5.62 26.42
CA ARG A 475 7.47 4.38 26.73
C ARG A 475 6.00 4.66 26.76
N GLU A 476 5.27 3.99 25.89
CA GLU A 476 3.83 4.19 25.75
C GLU A 476 3.07 2.88 25.63
N SER A 477 1.77 2.97 25.88
CA SER A 477 0.82 1.89 25.60
C SER A 477 -0.50 2.46 25.12
N ALA A 478 -1.19 1.68 24.28
CA ALA A 478 -2.51 2.01 23.78
C ALA A 478 -3.41 0.80 23.79
N VAL A 479 -4.71 1.05 23.91
CA VAL A 479 -5.75 0.05 23.68
C VAL A 479 -6.76 0.65 22.71
N ASP A 480 -6.84 0.06 21.53
CA ASP A 480 -7.53 0.62 20.37
C ASP A 480 -8.73 -0.27 20.00
N PRO A 481 -9.93 0.03 20.55
CA PRO A 481 -11.15 -0.68 20.18
C PRO A 481 -11.63 -0.27 18.80
N ARG A 482 -12.28 -1.21 18.12
CA ARG A 482 -12.88 -1.03 16.78
C ARG A 482 -14.25 -1.68 16.74
N ALA A 483 -15.17 -1.04 16.05
CA ALA A 483 -16.51 -1.56 15.83
C ALA A 483 -17.01 -1.21 14.43
N GLY A 484 -17.62 -2.16 13.78
CA GLY A 484 -18.14 -2.01 12.44
C GLY A 484 -19.48 -2.68 12.24
N VAL A 485 -20.22 -2.21 11.25
CA VAL A 485 -21.47 -2.79 10.81
C VAL A 485 -21.57 -2.75 9.29
N ALA A 486 -21.99 -3.85 8.69
CA ALA A 486 -22.35 -3.94 7.29
C ALA A 486 -23.79 -4.47 7.15
N ILE A 487 -24.63 -3.75 6.43
CA ILE A 487 -26.04 -4.06 6.22
C ILE A 487 -26.30 -4.20 4.71
N ARG A 488 -26.56 -5.41 4.27
CA ARG A 488 -26.99 -5.68 2.89
C ARG A 488 -28.51 -5.58 2.79
N ILE A 489 -28.99 -4.63 2.02
CA ILE A 489 -30.45 -4.47 1.80
C ILE A 489 -30.92 -5.55 0.82
N PRO A 490 -31.75 -6.51 1.27
CA PRO A 490 -32.24 -7.58 0.40
C PRO A 490 -32.99 -7.03 -0.81
N ARG A 491 -32.97 -7.76 -1.94
CA ARG A 491 -33.58 -7.46 -3.25
C ARG A 491 -32.85 -6.44 -4.11
N ILE A 492 -32.30 -5.36 -3.54
CA ILE A 492 -31.54 -4.35 -4.30
C ILE A 492 -30.03 -4.52 -4.12
N ASN A 493 -29.60 -5.37 -3.17
CA ASN A 493 -28.20 -5.67 -2.83
C ASN A 493 -27.36 -4.43 -2.50
N TRP A 494 -27.96 -3.32 -2.09
CA TRP A 494 -27.21 -2.18 -1.59
C TRP A 494 -26.57 -2.53 -0.27
N LEU A 495 -25.34 -2.07 -0.09
CA LEU A 495 -24.57 -2.22 1.14
C LEU A 495 -24.50 -0.88 1.86
N LEU A 496 -24.95 -0.85 3.12
CA LEU A 496 -24.66 0.24 4.05
C LEU A 496 -23.59 -0.24 5.00
N ARG A 497 -22.56 0.59 5.25
CA ARG A 497 -21.49 0.28 6.17
C ARG A 497 -21.24 1.42 7.13
N GLY A 498 -20.82 1.10 8.33
CA GLY A 498 -20.42 2.05 9.33
C GLY A 498 -19.27 1.50 10.14
N PHE A 499 -18.34 2.34 10.47
CA PHE A 499 -17.15 1.99 11.25
C PHE A 499 -16.82 3.09 12.24
N TRP A 500 -16.31 2.69 13.38
CA TRP A 500 -15.65 3.53 14.36
C TRP A 500 -14.46 2.77 14.94
N GLY A 501 -13.31 3.44 15.08
CA GLY A 501 -12.11 2.82 15.63
C GLY A 501 -11.12 3.81 16.18
N GLN A 502 -10.19 3.29 16.98
CA GLN A 502 -9.03 4.01 17.49
C GLN A 502 -7.75 3.34 16.98
N TYR A 503 -6.70 4.15 16.81
CA TYR A 503 -5.40 3.71 16.31
C TYR A 503 -4.30 4.40 17.08
N TYR A 504 -3.19 3.71 17.24
CA TYR A 504 -1.97 4.23 17.81
C TYR A 504 -0.81 4.02 16.84
N GLN A 505 -0.08 5.08 16.57
CA GLN A 505 1.17 5.05 15.82
C GLN A 505 2.33 5.39 16.75
N ALA A 506 3.33 4.49 16.79
CA ALA A 506 4.53 4.70 17.59
C ALA A 506 5.36 5.86 17.01
N PRO A 507 6.00 6.68 17.85
CA PRO A 507 6.90 7.73 17.39
C PRO A 507 8.16 7.13 16.76
N PRO A 508 8.80 7.85 15.81
CA PRO A 508 10.10 7.46 15.29
C PRO A 508 11.14 7.42 16.42
N LEU A 509 12.15 6.56 16.29
CA LEU A 509 13.25 6.48 17.28
C LEU A 509 14.20 7.67 17.18
N SER A 510 14.41 8.17 15.97
CA SER A 510 15.21 9.36 15.71
C SER A 510 14.40 10.59 16.05
N THR A 511 14.72 11.18 17.17
CA THR A 511 14.33 12.55 17.51
C THR A 511 15.60 13.36 17.63
N VAL A 512 15.53 14.65 17.33
CA VAL A 512 16.68 15.53 17.47
C VAL A 512 17.15 15.52 18.93
N SER A 513 18.41 15.13 19.17
CA SER A 513 19.00 15.00 20.49
C SER A 513 20.46 15.48 20.49
N GLY A 514 21.07 15.57 21.68
CA GLY A 514 22.47 15.96 21.83
C GLY A 514 22.79 17.37 21.28
N PRO A 515 23.88 17.54 20.52
CA PRO A 515 24.30 18.87 20.02
C PRO A 515 23.27 19.56 19.13
N LEU A 516 22.48 18.82 18.35
CA LEU A 516 21.38 19.41 17.56
C LEU A 516 20.28 19.91 18.46
N LEU A 517 19.91 19.19 19.51
CA LEU A 517 18.97 19.66 20.50
C LEU A 517 19.48 20.91 21.24
N ASP A 518 20.75 20.91 21.64
CA ASP A 518 21.36 22.06 22.31
C ASP A 518 21.37 23.30 21.39
N LEU A 519 21.67 23.10 20.11
CA LEU A 519 21.58 24.17 19.10
C LEU A 519 20.16 24.71 19.00
N ALA A 520 19.18 23.84 18.81
CA ALA A 520 17.80 24.23 18.66
C ALA A 520 17.25 24.94 19.91
N VAL A 521 17.56 24.43 21.10
CA VAL A 521 17.20 25.11 22.37
C VAL A 521 17.86 26.48 22.48
N SER A 522 19.16 26.61 22.06
CA SER A 522 19.87 27.89 22.07
C SER A 522 19.28 28.91 21.10
N GLN A 523 18.62 28.47 20.05
CA GLN A 523 17.88 29.28 19.08
C GLN A 523 16.43 29.57 19.52
N GLY A 524 16.01 29.05 20.66
CA GLY A 524 14.65 29.20 21.18
C GLY A 524 13.64 28.20 20.58
N LEU A 525 14.10 27.21 19.84
CA LEU A 525 13.28 26.15 19.28
C LEU A 525 12.99 25.08 20.33
N GLY A 526 11.76 24.66 20.45
CA GLY A 526 11.33 23.65 21.43
C GLY A 526 11.44 22.25 20.85
N LEU A 527 12.57 21.57 21.05
CA LEU A 527 12.74 20.18 20.68
C LEU A 527 12.50 19.26 21.88
N LEU A 528 11.52 18.40 21.77
CA LEU A 528 11.16 17.42 22.79
C LEU A 528 11.02 16.04 22.14
N PRO A 529 11.23 14.94 22.90
CA PRO A 529 10.85 13.60 22.42
C PRO A 529 9.39 13.61 21.97
N LEU A 530 9.12 13.03 20.80
CA LEU A 530 7.77 12.94 20.28
C LEU A 530 6.99 11.85 21.01
N ASP A 531 5.76 12.16 21.37
CA ASP A 531 4.78 11.16 21.81
C ASP A 531 4.08 10.55 20.59
N GLY A 532 3.58 9.32 20.73
CA GLY A 532 2.89 8.61 19.67
C GLY A 532 1.58 9.29 19.24
N GLU A 533 1.29 9.19 17.95
CA GLU A 533 0.03 9.68 17.39
C GLU A 533 -1.14 8.79 17.82
N ARG A 534 -2.29 9.41 18.10
CA ARG A 534 -3.51 8.72 18.51
C ARG A 534 -4.69 9.22 17.71
N ASP A 535 -5.26 8.33 16.93
CA ASP A 535 -6.35 8.64 16.04
C ASP A 535 -7.67 8.05 16.49
N GLN A 536 -8.73 8.79 16.19
CA GLN A 536 -10.09 8.31 16.25
C GLN A 536 -10.74 8.51 14.89
N GLU A 537 -11.15 7.42 14.27
CA GLU A 537 -11.82 7.43 12.97
C GLU A 537 -13.29 7.06 13.13
N ALA A 538 -14.14 7.74 12.34
CA ALA A 538 -15.52 7.35 12.09
C ALA A 538 -15.79 7.42 10.59
N GLN A 539 -16.39 6.37 10.05
CA GLN A 539 -16.73 6.27 8.63
C GLN A 539 -18.15 5.74 8.46
N PHE A 540 -18.83 6.27 7.46
CA PHE A 540 -20.13 5.77 6.99
C PHE A 540 -20.09 5.69 5.48
N GLY A 541 -20.55 4.57 4.90
CA GLY A 541 -20.49 4.34 3.46
C GLY A 541 -21.72 3.62 2.91
N ILE A 542 -21.88 3.74 1.59
CA ILE A 542 -22.88 3.04 0.81
C ILE A 542 -22.23 2.44 -0.44
N GLY A 543 -22.51 1.17 -0.71
CA GLY A 543 -22.14 0.47 -1.94
C GLY A 543 -23.39 0.12 -2.75
N ILE A 544 -23.41 0.50 -4.02
CA ILE A 544 -24.55 0.35 -4.93
C ILE A 544 -24.14 -0.45 -6.16
N PRO A 545 -24.37 -1.76 -6.19
CA PRO A 545 -24.23 -2.54 -7.42
C PRO A 545 -25.44 -2.30 -8.32
N LEU A 546 -25.23 -1.86 -9.56
CA LEU A 546 -26.29 -1.56 -10.52
C LEU A 546 -25.90 -2.03 -11.93
N HIS A 547 -26.50 -3.12 -12.41
CA HIS A 547 -26.27 -3.67 -13.76
C HIS A 547 -24.77 -3.87 -14.09
N GLY A 548 -23.99 -4.36 -13.10
CA GLY A 548 -22.57 -4.57 -13.23
C GLY A 548 -21.70 -3.33 -12.96
N TRP A 549 -22.30 -2.14 -12.84
CA TRP A 549 -21.63 -0.98 -12.27
C TRP A 549 -21.55 -1.09 -10.75
N VAL A 550 -20.49 -0.54 -10.19
CA VAL A 550 -20.31 -0.38 -8.76
C VAL A 550 -20.11 1.09 -8.46
N VAL A 551 -20.95 1.63 -7.60
CA VAL A 551 -20.79 2.96 -7.05
C VAL A 551 -20.65 2.83 -5.55
N GLU A 552 -19.55 3.34 -5.00
CA GLU A 552 -19.35 3.42 -3.56
C GLU A 552 -19.20 4.89 -3.18
N ALA A 553 -19.82 5.27 -2.09
CA ALA A 553 -19.67 6.60 -1.51
C ALA A 553 -19.46 6.48 0.00
N ASP A 554 -18.44 7.18 0.51
CA ASP A 554 -18.06 7.16 1.91
C ASP A 554 -17.91 8.57 2.45
N ARG A 555 -18.32 8.78 3.68
CA ARG A 555 -17.99 9.94 4.49
C ARG A 555 -17.13 9.49 5.65
N PHE A 556 -16.02 10.17 5.86
CA PHE A 556 -15.06 9.85 6.92
C PHE A 556 -14.71 11.08 7.76
N GLN A 557 -14.30 10.84 8.98
CA GLN A 557 -13.72 11.83 9.88
C GLN A 557 -12.63 11.16 10.71
N ILE A 558 -11.44 11.75 10.70
CA ILE A 558 -10.29 11.37 11.55
C ILE A 558 -10.00 12.53 12.49
N ARG A 559 -9.75 12.24 13.74
CA ARG A 559 -9.28 13.17 14.77
C ARG A 559 -8.00 12.62 15.35
N ALA A 560 -6.90 13.32 15.13
CA ALA A 560 -5.58 12.95 15.60
C ALA A 560 -5.17 13.81 16.80
N ARG A 561 -4.41 13.20 17.70
CA ARG A 561 -3.60 13.87 18.72
C ARG A 561 -2.15 13.52 18.47
N ASN A 562 -1.24 14.50 18.62
CA ASN A 562 0.16 14.36 18.25
C ASN A 562 0.29 13.89 16.78
N TYR A 563 -0.44 14.57 15.89
CA TYR A 563 -0.43 14.29 14.47
C TYR A 563 1.00 14.39 13.93
N PHE A 564 1.50 13.34 13.31
CA PHE A 564 2.84 13.32 12.75
C PHE A 564 2.90 14.04 11.42
N ASP A 565 3.89 14.91 11.35
CA ASP A 565 4.30 15.63 10.17
C ASP A 565 5.83 15.72 10.15
N HIS A 566 6.41 16.41 9.21
CA HIS A 566 7.85 16.61 9.14
C HIS A 566 8.16 18.00 8.58
N ASN A 567 9.37 18.48 8.84
CA ASN A 567 9.91 19.63 8.16
C ASN A 567 11.32 19.34 7.64
N ALA A 568 11.71 20.02 6.56
CA ALA A 568 13.02 19.89 5.95
C ALA A 568 14.01 20.94 6.49
N ILE A 569 15.31 20.68 6.36
CA ILE A 569 16.35 21.69 6.53
C ILE A 569 16.56 22.38 5.18
N GLY A 570 16.08 23.63 5.05
CA GLY A 570 16.18 24.39 3.81
C GLY A 570 15.58 23.60 2.63
N ASN A 571 16.27 23.60 1.49
CA ASN A 571 15.88 22.82 0.31
C ASN A 571 16.52 21.42 0.30
N SER A 572 16.95 20.91 1.46
CA SER A 572 17.52 19.57 1.55
C SER A 572 16.42 18.53 1.67
N ASN A 573 16.73 17.28 1.31
CA ASN A 573 15.87 16.12 1.53
C ASN A 573 16.02 15.53 2.94
N LEU A 574 16.45 16.35 3.91
CA LEU A 574 16.58 15.98 5.31
C LEU A 574 15.33 16.36 6.07
N PHE A 575 14.53 15.37 6.43
CA PHE A 575 13.27 15.55 7.11
C PHE A 575 13.38 15.25 8.60
N PHE A 576 12.91 16.18 9.41
CA PHE A 576 12.77 16.00 10.85
C PHE A 576 11.30 15.83 11.21
N PRO A 577 10.96 14.74 11.93
CA PRO A 577 9.59 14.53 12.35
C PRO A 577 9.17 15.58 13.38
N ILE A 578 7.95 16.05 13.23
CA ILE A 578 7.25 16.94 14.15
C ILE A 578 5.92 16.33 14.57
N THR A 579 5.34 16.85 15.65
CA THR A 579 3.95 16.59 15.99
C THR A 579 3.18 17.89 16.09
N ILE A 580 1.98 17.90 15.52
CA ILE A 580 0.98 18.94 15.73
C ILE A 580 0.03 18.44 16.83
N GLN A 581 -0.24 19.25 17.84
CA GLN A 581 -0.98 18.85 19.05
C GLN A 581 -2.32 18.17 18.74
N ALA A 582 -3.03 18.68 17.72
CA ALA A 582 -4.28 18.10 17.24
C ALA A 582 -4.43 18.31 15.74
N ALA A 583 -4.99 17.30 15.07
CA ALA A 583 -5.43 17.44 13.68
C ALA A 583 -6.86 16.88 13.51
N ARG A 584 -7.56 17.38 12.51
CA ARG A 584 -8.82 16.83 12.06
C ARG A 584 -8.84 16.75 10.54
N ILE A 585 -9.18 15.59 10.05
CA ILE A 585 -9.31 15.35 8.61
C ILE A 585 -10.71 14.76 8.38
N TYR A 586 -11.44 15.33 7.45
CA TYR A 586 -12.80 14.88 7.16
C TYR A 586 -13.14 15.11 5.69
N GLY A 587 -13.99 14.24 5.14
CA GLY A 587 -14.33 14.35 3.74
C GLY A 587 -15.35 13.33 3.26
N GLU A 588 -15.65 13.44 1.98
CA GLU A 588 -16.50 12.53 1.22
C GLU A 588 -15.68 11.94 0.07
N GLU A 589 -15.85 10.64 -0.15
CA GLU A 589 -15.21 9.88 -1.23
C GLU A 589 -16.26 9.21 -2.10
N VAL A 590 -16.00 9.14 -3.40
CA VAL A 590 -16.84 8.42 -4.35
C VAL A 590 -15.97 7.62 -5.29
N THR A 591 -16.26 6.33 -5.44
CA THR A 591 -15.68 5.49 -6.49
C THR A 591 -16.76 4.96 -7.42
N VAL A 592 -16.44 4.91 -8.71
CA VAL A 592 -17.30 4.30 -9.72
C VAL A 592 -16.48 3.34 -10.56
N ARG A 593 -16.95 2.11 -10.69
CA ARG A 593 -16.36 1.11 -11.59
C ARG A 593 -17.44 0.60 -12.57
N SER A 594 -17.14 0.60 -13.86
CA SER A 594 -18.03 0.04 -14.84
C SER A 594 -17.86 -1.47 -15.00
N PRO A 595 -18.89 -2.20 -15.49
CA PRO A 595 -18.65 -3.51 -16.07
C PRO A 595 -17.79 -3.39 -17.32
N ARG A 596 -17.42 -4.50 -17.94
CA ARG A 596 -16.83 -4.46 -19.28
C ARG A 596 -17.85 -3.96 -20.30
N LEU A 597 -17.72 -2.70 -20.68
CA LEU A 597 -18.57 -2.05 -21.67
C LEU A 597 -18.27 -2.64 -23.07
N LEU A 598 -19.33 -3.07 -23.79
CA LEU A 598 -19.24 -3.69 -25.11
C LEU A 598 -18.25 -4.89 -25.15
N ASN A 599 -18.00 -5.56 -24.03
CA ASN A 599 -16.98 -6.60 -23.83
C ASN A 599 -15.54 -6.16 -24.19
N ARG A 600 -15.25 -4.86 -24.20
CA ARG A 600 -13.96 -4.31 -24.67
C ARG A 600 -13.25 -3.44 -23.67
N GLY A 601 -13.94 -2.69 -22.85
CA GLY A 601 -13.30 -1.71 -21.98
C GLY A 601 -13.97 -1.52 -20.64
N GLN A 602 -13.27 -0.87 -19.71
CA GLN A 602 -13.76 -0.48 -18.41
C GLN A 602 -13.47 0.99 -18.17
N VAL A 603 -14.31 1.62 -17.37
CA VAL A 603 -14.14 2.99 -16.89
C VAL A 603 -14.11 2.97 -15.37
N HIS A 604 -13.23 3.77 -14.80
CA HIS A 604 -13.20 4.02 -13.36
C HIS A 604 -13.23 5.52 -13.06
N LEU A 605 -13.66 5.85 -11.86
CA LEU A 605 -13.60 7.18 -11.29
C LEU A 605 -13.33 7.06 -9.78
N ALA A 606 -12.40 7.86 -9.29
CA ALA A 606 -12.10 8.05 -7.89
C ALA A 606 -12.14 9.56 -7.58
N TYR A 607 -13.03 9.97 -6.69
CA TYR A 607 -13.19 11.36 -6.29
C TYR A 607 -13.16 11.48 -4.78
N SER A 608 -12.44 12.49 -4.28
CA SER A 608 -12.44 12.87 -2.87
C SER A 608 -12.64 14.37 -2.74
N ARG A 609 -13.45 14.75 -1.78
CA ARG A 609 -13.51 16.10 -1.22
C ARG A 609 -13.11 16.01 0.24
N GLN A 610 -12.02 16.68 0.62
CA GLN A 610 -11.49 16.60 1.98
C GLN A 610 -11.04 17.94 2.53
N HIS A 611 -10.85 17.98 3.85
CA HIS A 611 -10.27 19.08 4.61
C HIS A 611 -9.31 18.48 5.62
N ALA A 612 -8.08 18.99 5.64
CA ALA A 612 -7.06 18.66 6.61
C ALA A 612 -6.64 19.91 7.40
N GLU A 613 -6.82 19.87 8.70
CA GLU A 613 -6.60 21.05 9.56
C GLU A 613 -5.87 20.64 10.83
N GLY A 614 -4.90 21.46 11.25
CA GLY A 614 -4.13 21.35 12.49
C GLY A 614 -4.53 22.39 13.52
N ALA A 615 -4.20 22.15 14.78
CA ALA A 615 -4.41 23.09 15.88
C ALA A 615 -3.46 22.85 17.05
N GLY A 616 -3.11 23.90 17.76
CA GLY A 616 -2.31 23.84 18.99
C GLY A 616 -0.80 23.87 18.71
N ALA A 617 -0.02 23.47 19.69
CA ALA A 617 1.43 23.55 19.65
C ALA A 617 2.05 22.54 18.68
N ILE A 618 3.14 22.94 18.03
CA ILE A 618 4.03 22.06 17.29
C ILE A 618 5.18 21.64 18.21
N THR A 619 5.55 20.36 18.17
CA THR A 619 6.63 19.80 18.98
C THR A 619 7.58 19.02 18.07
N GLY A 620 8.89 19.19 18.26
CA GLY A 620 9.94 18.56 17.43
C GLY A 620 10.34 19.40 16.23
N GLY A 621 11.20 18.84 15.38
CA GLY A 621 11.69 19.48 14.17
C GLY A 621 12.58 20.71 14.40
N LEU A 622 12.89 21.40 13.31
CA LEU A 622 13.65 22.66 13.27
C LEU A 622 12.81 23.74 12.60
N THR A 623 11.53 23.83 12.94
CA THR A 623 10.62 24.77 12.31
C THR A 623 10.57 26.11 13.04
N ASP A 624 10.54 27.20 12.29
CA ASP A 624 10.20 28.53 12.77
C ASP A 624 8.70 28.84 12.71
N PHE A 625 7.90 27.88 12.21
CA PHE A 625 6.46 27.99 12.13
C PHE A 625 5.84 28.21 13.50
N THR A 626 5.10 29.31 13.64
CA THR A 626 4.35 29.62 14.85
C THR A 626 2.86 29.42 14.56
N PRO A 627 2.23 28.37 15.12
CA PRO A 627 0.80 28.16 14.93
C PRO A 627 -0.01 29.33 15.51
N PRO A 628 -1.22 29.59 14.99
CA PRO A 628 -2.12 30.58 15.56
C PRO A 628 -2.39 30.28 17.04
N ASP A 629 -2.41 31.29 17.89
CA ASP A 629 -2.67 31.16 19.33
C ASP A 629 -4.00 30.46 19.64
N THR A 630 -4.96 30.56 18.76
CA THR A 630 -6.27 29.92 18.88
C THR A 630 -6.84 29.56 17.51
N GLY A 631 -7.55 28.40 17.44
CA GLY A 631 -8.28 27.99 16.26
C GLY A 631 -7.59 26.87 15.47
N TRP A 632 -8.18 26.56 14.32
CA TRP A 632 -7.70 25.58 13.38
C TRP A 632 -7.02 26.30 12.22
N PHE A 633 -5.90 25.76 11.74
CA PHE A 633 -5.20 26.20 10.53
C PHE A 633 -5.21 25.07 9.50
N ILE A 634 -5.16 25.42 8.23
CA ILE A 634 -5.11 24.48 7.11
C ILE A 634 -3.71 23.87 7.08
N LEU A 635 -3.63 22.55 6.95
CA LEU A 635 -2.36 21.86 6.71
C LEU A 635 -1.91 22.11 5.26
N ASP A 636 -0.62 22.16 5.02
CA ASP A 636 -0.01 22.39 3.71
C ASP A 636 -0.48 21.40 2.64
N HIS A 637 -0.69 20.15 3.02
CA HIS A 637 -1.18 19.08 2.13
C HIS A 637 -2.71 19.07 1.94
N ASP A 638 -3.44 20.09 2.39
CA ASP A 638 -4.88 20.19 2.14
C ASP A 638 -5.16 20.49 0.67
N GLN A 639 -5.63 19.50 -0.07
CA GLN A 639 -6.21 19.64 -1.39
C GLN A 639 -7.71 19.32 -1.34
N ARG A 640 -8.54 20.34 -1.54
CA ARG A 640 -10.00 20.25 -1.32
C ARG A 640 -10.71 19.24 -2.20
N ASN A 641 -10.30 19.11 -3.45
CA ASN A 641 -10.91 18.18 -4.39
C ASN A 641 -9.81 17.47 -5.17
N THR A 642 -9.89 16.15 -5.17
CA THR A 642 -9.03 15.28 -5.97
C THR A 642 -9.94 14.37 -6.80
N LEU A 643 -9.72 14.31 -8.10
CA LEU A 643 -10.47 13.45 -9.02
C LEU A 643 -9.47 12.72 -9.92
N SER A 644 -9.58 11.42 -9.97
CA SER A 644 -8.98 10.59 -11.00
C SER A 644 -10.07 9.83 -11.75
N THR A 645 -9.99 9.81 -13.06
CA THR A 645 -10.88 9.02 -13.89
C THR A 645 -10.14 8.50 -15.10
N GLY A 646 -10.35 7.25 -15.43
CA GLY A 646 -9.67 6.64 -16.53
C GLY A 646 -10.51 5.59 -17.25
N PHE A 647 -10.01 5.19 -18.38
CA PHE A 647 -10.56 4.09 -19.13
C PHE A 647 -9.48 3.19 -19.71
N GLU A 648 -9.81 1.92 -19.81
CA GLU A 648 -9.06 0.93 -20.55
C GLU A 648 -9.98 0.33 -21.62
N THR A 649 -9.49 0.18 -22.85
CA THR A 649 -10.26 -0.47 -23.91
C THR A 649 -9.39 -1.28 -24.85
N VAL A 650 -9.91 -2.42 -25.28
CA VAL A 650 -9.32 -3.28 -26.31
C VAL A 650 -9.94 -2.90 -27.66
N LEU A 651 -9.17 -2.23 -28.52
CA LEU A 651 -9.64 -1.81 -29.86
C LEU A 651 -9.80 -3.01 -30.78
N ASP A 652 -8.81 -3.91 -30.78
CA ASP A 652 -8.82 -5.18 -31.49
C ASP A 652 -8.16 -6.26 -30.64
N LYS A 653 -8.00 -7.49 -31.13
CA LYS A 653 -7.44 -8.62 -30.37
C LYS A 653 -6.00 -8.36 -29.84
N HIS A 654 -5.35 -7.33 -30.34
CA HIS A 654 -3.91 -7.08 -30.10
C HIS A 654 -3.63 -5.69 -29.54
N THR A 655 -4.58 -4.76 -29.61
CA THR A 655 -4.34 -3.34 -29.27
C THR A 655 -5.17 -2.93 -28.07
N VAL A 656 -4.49 -2.46 -27.02
CA VAL A 656 -5.08 -1.89 -25.80
C VAL A 656 -4.79 -0.39 -25.78
N VAL A 657 -5.77 0.40 -25.39
CA VAL A 657 -5.61 1.84 -25.13
C VAL A 657 -6.11 2.12 -23.74
N SER A 658 -5.34 2.83 -22.96
CA SER A 658 -5.71 3.34 -21.64
C SER A 658 -5.40 4.83 -21.54
N ALA A 659 -6.20 5.53 -20.77
CA ALA A 659 -5.96 6.92 -20.44
C ALA A 659 -6.52 7.25 -19.07
N ASP A 660 -5.81 8.13 -18.35
CA ASP A 660 -6.23 8.70 -17.07
C ASP A 660 -6.25 10.21 -17.15
N VAL A 661 -7.20 10.80 -16.43
CA VAL A 661 -7.29 12.24 -16.19
C VAL A 661 -7.28 12.46 -14.70
N GLU A 662 -6.30 13.18 -14.22
CA GLU A 662 -6.13 13.55 -12.83
C GLU A 662 -6.40 15.06 -12.67
N TYR A 663 -7.27 15.41 -11.72
CA TYR A 663 -7.58 16.79 -11.38
C TYR A 663 -7.37 17.01 -9.88
N GLY A 664 -6.65 18.08 -9.56
CA GLY A 664 -6.49 18.62 -8.21
C GLY A 664 -6.98 20.05 -8.15
N SER A 665 -7.65 20.43 -7.05
CA SER A 665 -8.10 21.82 -6.86
C SER A 665 -7.00 22.78 -6.41
N GLY A 666 -5.77 22.28 -6.25
CA GLY A 666 -4.63 22.98 -5.69
C GLY A 666 -4.48 22.76 -4.19
N PHE A 667 -3.24 22.60 -3.76
CA PHE A 667 -2.86 22.48 -2.35
C PHE A 667 -2.88 23.85 -1.65
N ALA A 668 -2.71 23.85 -0.34
CA ALA A 668 -2.54 25.06 0.44
C ALA A 668 -1.36 25.90 -0.11
N ASP A 669 -1.48 27.22 -0.14
CA ASP A 669 -0.46 28.11 -0.70
C ASP A 669 0.39 28.71 0.42
N GLY A 670 1.63 28.25 0.51
CA GLY A 670 2.61 28.70 1.51
C GLY A 670 2.36 28.15 2.91
N ASP A 671 3.13 28.67 3.86
CA ASP A 671 3.07 28.27 5.25
C ASP A 671 1.81 28.78 5.97
N ALA A 672 1.41 28.07 7.01
CA ALA A 672 0.28 28.49 7.84
C ALA A 672 0.54 29.82 8.55
N PRO A 673 -0.49 30.66 8.77
CA PRO A 673 -1.89 30.42 8.50
C PRO A 673 -2.26 30.58 7.01
N VAL A 674 -2.51 29.48 6.34
CA VAL A 674 -2.86 29.48 4.91
C VAL A 674 -4.21 30.16 4.70
N GLN A 675 -4.26 31.09 3.76
CA GLN A 675 -5.48 31.85 3.41
C GLN A 675 -5.98 31.53 1.99
N ALA A 676 -5.18 30.87 1.20
CA ALA A 676 -5.46 30.58 -0.20
C ALA A 676 -5.03 29.14 -0.55
N HIS A 677 -5.45 28.67 -1.70
CA HIS A 677 -4.96 27.46 -2.33
C HIS A 677 -4.32 27.80 -3.67
N LEU A 678 -3.32 27.02 -4.03
CA LEU A 678 -2.71 27.07 -5.36
C LEU A 678 -3.76 26.84 -6.44
N PRO A 679 -3.54 27.28 -7.68
CA PRO A 679 -4.49 27.06 -8.77
C PRO A 679 -4.75 25.58 -9.04
N GLY A 680 -6.00 25.25 -9.34
CA GLY A 680 -6.38 23.91 -9.74
C GLY A 680 -5.67 23.48 -11.04
N HIS A 681 -5.39 22.20 -11.15
CA HIS A 681 -4.63 21.60 -12.24
C HIS A 681 -5.31 20.37 -12.81
N THR A 682 -4.95 20.01 -14.03
CA THR A 682 -5.41 18.79 -14.70
C THR A 682 -4.26 18.19 -15.50
N VAL A 683 -4.02 16.90 -15.30
CA VAL A 683 -3.02 16.11 -16.01
C VAL A 683 -3.74 15.01 -16.81
N VAL A 684 -3.24 14.71 -17.99
CA VAL A 684 -3.77 13.64 -18.84
C VAL A 684 -2.62 12.70 -19.21
N ASN A 685 -2.80 11.42 -18.92
CA ASN A 685 -1.86 10.35 -19.19
C ASN A 685 -2.48 9.36 -20.18
N VAL A 686 -1.70 8.85 -21.14
CA VAL A 686 -2.20 7.95 -22.19
C VAL A 686 -1.19 6.86 -22.47
N THR A 687 -1.65 5.61 -22.61
CA THR A 687 -0.86 4.49 -23.09
C THR A 687 -1.56 3.79 -24.26
N VAL A 688 -0.81 3.45 -25.28
CA VAL A 688 -1.25 2.60 -26.39
C VAL A 688 -0.31 1.41 -26.49
N GLY A 689 -0.83 0.22 -26.23
CA GLY A 689 -0.08 -1.04 -26.28
C GLY A 689 -0.55 -1.92 -27.42
N ARG A 690 0.39 -2.65 -28.08
CA ARG A 690 0.08 -3.62 -29.11
C ARG A 690 0.90 -4.89 -28.95
N SER A 691 0.21 -6.02 -28.97
CA SER A 691 0.82 -7.35 -28.99
C SER A 691 1.10 -7.83 -30.41
N PHE A 692 2.27 -8.44 -30.62
CA PHE A 692 2.69 -9.06 -31.86
C PHE A 692 2.99 -10.53 -31.60
N GLY A 693 2.11 -11.41 -32.08
CA GLY A 693 2.10 -12.82 -31.69
C GLY A 693 1.79 -12.98 -30.19
N GLU A 694 2.31 -14.03 -29.59
CA GLU A 694 2.13 -14.36 -28.17
C GLU A 694 3.27 -13.82 -27.30
N ASN A 695 4.40 -13.49 -27.90
CA ASN A 695 5.66 -13.22 -27.21
C ASN A 695 5.98 -11.73 -27.04
N TRP A 696 5.52 -10.87 -27.95
CA TRP A 696 5.90 -9.46 -27.94
C TRP A 696 4.73 -8.55 -27.61
N ASN A 697 4.99 -7.59 -26.76
CA ASN A 697 4.10 -6.45 -26.54
C ASN A 697 4.94 -5.17 -26.62
N VAL A 698 4.44 -4.17 -27.33
CA VAL A 698 5.08 -2.85 -27.45
C VAL A 698 4.06 -1.81 -27.05
N SER A 699 4.41 -0.93 -26.14
CA SER A 699 3.57 0.18 -25.71
C SER A 699 4.28 1.52 -25.87
N LEU A 700 3.49 2.55 -26.16
CA LEU A 700 3.87 3.95 -26.14
C LEU A 700 3.05 4.64 -25.06
N THR A 701 3.72 5.26 -24.11
CA THR A 701 3.10 6.01 -23.02
C THR A 701 3.49 7.48 -23.08
N ALA A 702 2.53 8.36 -22.83
CA ALA A 702 2.73 9.78 -22.64
C ALA A 702 2.10 10.19 -21.30
N LEU A 703 2.92 10.56 -20.34
CA LEU A 703 2.50 11.14 -19.05
C LEU A 703 2.50 12.66 -19.19
N ASN A 704 1.57 13.33 -18.53
CA ASN A 704 1.35 14.76 -18.62
C ASN A 704 1.36 15.25 -20.10
N LEU A 705 0.47 14.68 -20.90
CA LEU A 705 0.43 14.89 -22.37
C LEU A 705 0.44 16.37 -22.77
N ALA A 706 -0.21 17.24 -21.97
CA ALA A 706 -0.29 18.68 -22.22
C ALA A 706 0.95 19.44 -21.73
N ASN A 707 1.94 18.79 -21.11
CA ASN A 707 3.12 19.40 -20.48
C ASN A 707 2.75 20.55 -19.51
N ARG A 708 1.82 20.28 -18.62
CA ARG A 708 1.40 21.25 -17.60
C ARG A 708 2.40 21.25 -16.46
N ARG A 709 3.15 22.37 -16.30
CA ARG A 709 4.01 22.64 -15.14
C ARG A 709 3.25 23.58 -14.22
N PHE A 710 3.01 23.15 -13.00
CA PHE A 710 2.29 23.91 -11.97
C PHE A 710 2.90 23.58 -10.60
N LEU A 711 2.70 24.46 -9.65
CA LEU A 711 3.12 24.24 -8.27
C LEU A 711 2.25 23.17 -7.61
N LEU A 712 2.90 22.19 -7.01
CA LEU A 712 2.30 21.23 -6.08
C LEU A 712 2.38 21.77 -4.67
N ASP A 713 3.53 22.32 -4.28
CA ASP A 713 3.72 22.93 -2.99
C ASP A 713 4.53 24.24 -3.10
N ASN A 714 4.31 25.12 -2.12
CA ASN A 714 4.98 26.41 -1.97
C ASN A 714 5.25 26.72 -0.48
N SER A 715 5.36 25.67 0.34
CA SER A 715 5.63 25.77 1.78
C SER A 715 7.13 25.72 2.02
N GLU A 716 7.71 26.79 2.56
CA GLU A 716 9.15 26.80 2.91
C GLU A 716 9.44 25.94 4.14
N THR A 717 8.45 25.74 5.02
CA THR A 717 8.63 25.05 6.29
C THR A 717 8.55 23.54 6.13
N PHE A 718 7.67 23.04 5.24
CA PHE A 718 7.29 21.61 5.20
C PHE A 718 7.88 20.81 4.04
N GLY A 719 8.73 21.35 3.21
CA GLY A 719 9.36 20.57 2.13
C GLY A 719 9.87 21.41 0.97
N GLY A 720 9.69 22.72 1.02
CA GLY A 720 10.13 23.61 -0.03
C GLY A 720 9.16 23.71 -1.21
N THR A 721 9.62 24.32 -2.28
CA THR A 721 8.82 24.51 -3.50
C THR A 721 8.93 23.29 -4.40
N HIS A 722 7.79 22.74 -4.83
CA HIS A 722 7.72 21.57 -5.71
C HIS A 722 6.84 21.82 -6.93
N TYR A 723 7.35 21.46 -8.11
CA TYR A 723 6.63 21.52 -9.37
C TYR A 723 6.24 20.12 -9.86
N ALA A 724 5.04 20.02 -10.39
CA ALA A 724 4.54 18.79 -11.03
C ALA A 724 5.46 18.30 -12.14
N ASP A 725 5.44 17.01 -12.39
CA ASP A 725 6.22 16.32 -13.42
C ASP A 725 6.08 16.97 -14.80
N PRO A 726 7.17 17.10 -15.56
CA PRO A 726 7.12 17.46 -16.97
C PRO A 726 6.47 16.34 -17.79
N ARG A 727 6.14 16.65 -19.06
CA ARG A 727 5.70 15.59 -19.98
C ARG A 727 6.80 14.56 -20.18
N GLN A 728 6.46 13.30 -19.93
CA GLN A 728 7.33 12.16 -20.21
C GLN A 728 6.72 11.31 -21.33
N ILE A 729 7.52 10.94 -22.30
CA ILE A 729 7.11 10.03 -23.40
C ILE A 729 8.11 8.89 -23.45
N TYR A 730 7.64 7.66 -23.42
CA TYR A 730 8.50 6.49 -23.49
C TYR A 730 7.86 5.33 -24.27
N VAL A 731 8.71 4.49 -24.83
CA VAL A 731 8.34 3.21 -25.44
C VAL A 731 8.81 2.11 -24.52
N GLN A 732 7.96 1.13 -24.29
CA GLN A 732 8.28 -0.08 -23.55
C GLN A 732 8.07 -1.30 -24.45
N VAL A 733 9.02 -2.23 -24.42
CA VAL A 733 8.98 -3.51 -25.12
C VAL A 733 9.00 -4.63 -24.09
N ARG A 734 8.03 -5.54 -24.16
CA ARG A 734 7.98 -6.77 -23.38
C ARG A 734 8.17 -7.96 -24.30
N TYR A 735 9.06 -8.85 -23.91
CA TYR A 735 9.32 -10.09 -24.64
C TYR A 735 9.22 -11.28 -23.69
N ARG A 736 8.29 -12.19 -23.98
CA ARG A 736 8.10 -13.44 -23.22
C ARG A 736 8.75 -14.60 -23.96
N PHE A 737 9.41 -15.46 -23.22
CA PHE A 737 10.09 -16.63 -23.77
C PHE A 737 10.01 -17.81 -22.79
N HIS A 738 10.05 -19.05 -23.33
CA HIS A 738 10.15 -20.26 -22.54
C HIS A 738 11.60 -20.72 -22.44
N TYR A 739 12.01 -21.35 -21.31
CA TYR A 739 13.34 -21.87 -21.05
C TYR A 739 13.35 -23.30 -20.55
#